data_7f0da8a5da6ae85c5eb84b66b54b2258
#
_entry.id   7f0da8a5da6ae85c5eb84b66b54b2258
#
_cell.length_a   1.000
_cell.length_b   1.000
_cell.length_c   1.000
_cell.angle_alpha   90.00
_cell.angle_beta   90.00
_cell.angle_gamma   90.00
#
_symmetry.space_group_name_H-M   'P 1'
#
loop_
_entity.id
_entity.type
_entity.pdbx_description
1 polymer ?
#
loop_
_entity_poly.entity_id
_entity_poly.type
_entity_poly.pdbx_seq_one_letter_code
_entity_poly.pdbx_strand_id
1 'polypeptide(L)'
;MFFYKFSAHISILENFLHIADGFLDESYCRWNVTFYRMDGLFSERDNLYIILEKNKRKKIFLSSFETLPTVDILIATYNEPVDLLKRTIVAAQLIDYPDNLYEILVCDDGRREDVRLLCEELNVHHITREDNKHAKAGNLNHALEVSEGEIVVTMDADMIPKENFLKETLGYFSDKQVAFVQAPQAFYNDDPFQFNLFAGDRVNNEQDFFMRMLEDKKDRFNATMYIGSNALFRRNVLEKIGGFATGVITEDMATGMLIQADGWKTVFVNKVVAVGLAPETYKDLLKQRDRWCRGNIQVMRKWNPLKVSGLSFMQRLLYLDGIHYWFFGVYKIIYLISPILYLVFGIIVLNATFSSLLLFWIPSFLSSQVFASLISEKKRTTMWTNVYDSALAPSMAWAVLSETFLRGNVKFNVTRKGIQTSERQFLWRASGFHIVLGILSVIGLSRVILAFVAPELISLNPDSVLINLFWVLYNFIGIVLVLMIFFERPRYRTAERFSVTKNAAMTIKEEVLPVQVIDLNEYGARLSIDSEKINKKIDIIELAIQEGPVITSEVRWIDKNKDGKVEVGVRFRELNQQQYEFIIKTIYSDTKNILGDKNYKKAGIYSTVFGFFRQTKKVPAAKSRLLLRERTKARGFIMFKHLKYSASIVDLSEEGSQIRTKAKLKVGDKVSLEVPENNLVDYFGEVRWVKRSINNNYAGILFKKKNEEE
;
A
#
# COMPACT_ATOMS: atom_id res chain seq x y z
N MET A 1 18.28 4.27 13.12
CA MET A 1 17.62 2.96 12.94
C MET A 1 18.62 1.82 12.76
N PHE A 2 19.71 2.03 12.02
CA PHE A 2 20.83 1.08 11.85
C PHE A 2 21.45 0.69 13.19
N PHE A 3 21.97 1.65 13.96
CA PHE A 3 22.60 1.39 15.25
C PHE A 3 21.63 0.82 16.29
N TYR A 4 20.38 1.19 16.23
CA TYR A 4 19.36 0.68 17.14
C TYR A 4 19.00 -0.80 16.86
N LYS A 5 18.73 -1.16 15.59
CA LYS A 5 18.55 -2.58 15.21
C LYS A 5 19.86 -3.35 15.37
N PHE A 6 20.99 -2.75 15.04
CA PHE A 6 22.32 -3.35 15.12
C PHE A 6 22.71 -3.65 16.57
N SER A 7 22.58 -2.70 17.50
CA SER A 7 22.87 -2.92 18.93
C SER A 7 22.00 -4.04 19.52
N ALA A 8 20.69 -4.01 19.30
CA ALA A 8 19.78 -5.07 19.77
C ALA A 8 20.05 -6.43 19.10
N HIS A 9 20.52 -6.46 17.85
CA HIS A 9 20.74 -7.68 17.09
C HIS A 9 22.15 -8.25 17.25
N ILE A 10 23.18 -7.41 17.43
CA ILE A 10 24.53 -7.88 17.78
C ILE A 10 24.49 -8.55 19.15
N SER A 11 23.78 -7.98 20.13
CA SER A 11 23.61 -8.62 21.44
C SER A 11 23.03 -10.03 21.33
N ILE A 12 22.05 -10.24 20.43
CA ILE A 12 21.46 -11.55 20.20
C ILE A 12 22.43 -12.48 19.43
N LEU A 13 23.16 -11.95 18.44
CA LEU A 13 24.10 -12.72 17.63
C LEU A 13 25.37 -13.10 18.42
N GLU A 14 25.89 -12.18 19.23
CA GLU A 14 27.02 -12.46 20.13
C GLU A 14 26.66 -13.46 21.20
N ASN A 15 25.46 -13.39 21.78
CA ASN A 15 24.98 -14.41 22.69
C ASN A 15 24.75 -15.78 22.00
N PHE A 16 24.38 -15.77 20.71
CA PHE A 16 24.29 -17.01 19.92
C PHE A 16 25.67 -17.60 19.59
N LEU A 17 26.68 -16.76 19.36
CA LEU A 17 28.06 -17.15 19.15
C LEU A 17 28.74 -17.58 20.46
N HIS A 18 28.40 -16.97 21.60
CA HIS A 18 28.87 -17.41 22.94
C HIS A 18 28.33 -18.78 23.38
N ILE A 19 27.19 -19.21 22.85
CA ILE A 19 26.72 -20.61 23.08
C ILE A 19 27.65 -21.62 22.38
N ALA A 20 28.34 -21.20 21.32
CA ALA A 20 29.33 -22.03 20.62
C ALA A 20 30.71 -22.07 21.29
N ASP A 21 31.07 -21.03 22.07
CA ASP A 21 32.35 -20.91 22.75
C ASP A 21 32.21 -20.88 24.28
N GLY A 22 31.90 -22.02 24.85
CA GLY A 22 31.71 -22.23 26.31
C GLY A 22 32.93 -22.00 27.19
N PHE A 23 33.87 -21.11 26.84
CA PHE A 23 35.10 -20.81 27.62
C PHE A 23 35.59 -19.39 27.35
N LEU A 24 35.05 -18.36 27.99
CA LEU A 24 35.73 -17.08 28.08
C LEU A 24 35.38 -16.30 29.38
N ASP A 25 36.43 -15.75 29.98
CA ASP A 25 36.69 -15.15 31.27
C ASP A 25 35.87 -13.87 31.60
N GLU A 26 35.62 -13.61 32.91
CA GLU A 26 34.88 -12.44 33.45
C GLU A 26 35.42 -11.06 33.03
N SER A 27 36.68 -10.98 32.60
CA SER A 27 37.30 -9.74 32.09
C SER A 27 36.65 -9.28 30.77
N TYR A 28 36.20 -10.19 29.95
CA TYR A 28 35.56 -9.89 28.66
C TYR A 28 34.16 -9.29 28.81
N CYS A 29 33.43 -9.68 29.84
CA CYS A 29 32.10 -9.11 30.18
C CYS A 29 32.19 -7.63 30.55
N ARG A 30 33.24 -7.18 31.23
CA ARG A 30 33.38 -5.76 31.64
C ARG A 30 33.67 -4.84 30.46
N TRP A 31 34.44 -5.30 29.48
CA TRP A 31 34.74 -4.52 28.27
C TRP A 31 33.53 -4.41 27.37
N ASN A 32 32.78 -5.47 27.19
CA ASN A 32 31.57 -5.46 26.39
C ASN A 32 30.47 -4.55 26.97
N VAL A 33 30.24 -4.56 28.27
CA VAL A 33 29.27 -3.66 28.94
C VAL A 33 29.68 -2.18 28.76
N THR A 34 30.98 -1.87 28.76
CA THR A 34 31.47 -0.49 28.54
C THR A 34 31.31 -0.08 27.07
N PHE A 35 31.56 -0.99 26.13
CA PHE A 35 31.40 -0.75 24.70
C PHE A 35 29.91 -0.58 24.35
N TYR A 36 29.01 -1.41 24.86
CA TYR A 36 27.54 -1.26 24.73
C TYR A 36 27.02 0.05 25.31
N ARG A 37 27.60 0.53 26.41
CA ARG A 37 27.21 1.80 27.01
C ARG A 37 27.65 2.99 26.15
N MET A 38 28.75 2.90 25.45
CA MET A 38 29.23 3.93 24.53
C MET A 38 28.46 3.90 23.20
N ASP A 39 28.19 2.72 22.63
CA ASP A 39 27.44 2.57 21.39
C ASP A 39 25.97 3.00 21.56
N GLY A 40 25.31 2.64 22.68
CA GLY A 40 23.97 3.11 22.99
C GLY A 40 23.89 4.63 23.10
N LEU A 41 24.88 5.26 23.76
CA LEU A 41 24.94 6.71 23.92
C LEU A 41 25.25 7.44 22.60
N PHE A 42 26.14 6.92 21.77
CA PHE A 42 26.44 7.50 20.47
C PHE A 42 25.27 7.32 19.48
N SER A 43 24.67 6.14 19.44
CA SER A 43 23.49 5.86 18.61
C SER A 43 22.28 6.74 18.99
N GLU A 44 22.00 6.92 20.29
CA GLU A 44 20.89 7.76 20.75
C GLU A 44 21.15 9.25 20.49
N ARG A 45 22.39 9.72 20.63
CA ARG A 45 22.74 11.12 20.39
C ARG A 45 22.69 11.49 18.91
N ASP A 46 23.21 10.63 18.02
CA ASP A 46 23.20 10.88 16.58
C ASP A 46 21.78 10.72 15.99
N ASN A 47 21.02 9.78 16.50
CA ASN A 47 19.61 9.63 16.18
C ASN A 47 18.77 10.80 16.69
N LEU A 48 19.03 11.32 17.89
CA LEU A 48 18.38 12.50 18.44
C LEU A 48 18.69 13.75 17.61
N TYR A 49 19.92 13.87 17.09
CA TYR A 49 20.35 14.98 16.23
C TYR A 49 19.67 14.93 14.86
N ILE A 50 19.49 13.75 14.29
CA ILE A 50 18.74 13.52 13.04
C ILE A 50 17.25 13.84 13.21
N ILE A 51 16.69 13.63 14.42
CA ILE A 51 15.27 13.84 14.72
C ILE A 51 14.95 15.31 14.98
N LEU A 52 15.82 16.02 15.69
CA LEU A 52 15.49 17.36 16.22
C LEU A 52 15.54 18.46 15.18
N GLU A 53 16.25 18.30 14.07
CA GLU A 53 16.23 19.25 12.98
C GLU A 53 15.39 18.76 11.80
N LYS A 54 14.18 19.31 11.69
CA LYS A 54 13.43 19.23 10.42
C LYS A 54 14.26 19.84 9.30
N ASN A 55 14.32 19.14 8.18
CA ASN A 55 14.91 19.70 6.98
C ASN A 55 14.16 21.01 6.61
N LYS A 56 14.81 22.15 6.82
CA LYS A 56 14.25 23.49 6.59
C LYS A 56 14.59 24.01 5.18
N ARG A 57 14.71 23.11 4.18
CA ARG A 57 14.92 23.59 2.82
C ARG A 57 13.80 24.55 2.44
N LYS A 58 14.17 25.76 2.07
CA LYS A 58 13.22 26.72 1.51
C LYS A 58 12.82 26.24 0.12
N LYS A 59 11.53 26.36 -0.19
CA LYS A 59 11.05 26.17 -1.56
C LYS A 59 11.73 27.16 -2.47
N ILE A 60 12.31 26.68 -3.57
CA ILE A 60 12.86 27.53 -4.65
C ILE A 60 11.81 27.51 -5.78
N PHE A 61 11.41 28.70 -6.20
CA PHE A 61 10.37 28.88 -7.21
C PHE A 61 10.99 28.87 -8.61
N LEU A 62 10.17 28.62 -9.63
CA LEU A 62 10.58 28.69 -11.04
C LEU A 62 11.08 30.07 -11.45
N SER A 63 10.60 31.13 -10.79
CA SER A 63 11.10 32.50 -11.00
C SER A 63 12.58 32.71 -10.65
N SER A 64 13.23 31.71 -10.09
CA SER A 64 14.69 31.73 -9.86
C SER A 64 15.50 31.48 -11.13
N PHE A 65 14.88 31.03 -12.21
CA PHE A 65 15.52 30.86 -13.51
C PHE A 65 15.41 32.15 -14.34
N GLU A 66 16.46 32.51 -15.04
CA GLU A 66 16.43 33.53 -16.08
C GLU A 66 15.67 33.04 -17.32
N THR A 67 15.92 31.78 -17.70
CA THR A 67 15.21 31.02 -18.73
C THR A 67 14.82 29.66 -18.19
N LEU A 68 13.56 29.28 -18.38
CA LEU A 68 13.08 27.96 -17.93
C LEU A 68 13.77 26.86 -18.73
N PRO A 69 14.26 25.78 -18.07
CA PRO A 69 14.92 24.68 -18.79
C PRO A 69 13.92 23.80 -19.54
N THR A 70 14.39 23.16 -20.59
CA THR A 70 13.63 22.09 -21.27
C THR A 70 13.62 20.81 -20.47
N VAL A 71 12.51 20.05 -20.55
CA VAL A 71 12.27 18.88 -19.69
C VAL A 71 11.79 17.70 -20.52
N ASP A 72 12.47 16.56 -20.40
CA ASP A 72 12.01 15.28 -20.94
C ASP A 72 11.38 14.42 -19.84
N ILE A 73 10.13 14.04 -20.00
CA ILE A 73 9.41 13.16 -19.09
C ILE A 73 9.42 11.73 -19.63
N LEU A 74 10.29 10.88 -19.08
CA LEU A 74 10.46 9.49 -19.47
C LEU A 74 9.52 8.59 -18.67
N ILE A 75 8.51 8.02 -19.31
CA ILE A 75 7.56 7.08 -18.71
C ILE A 75 7.96 5.65 -19.11
N ALA A 76 8.58 4.92 -18.18
CA ALA A 76 9.02 3.55 -18.46
C ALA A 76 7.88 2.56 -18.31
N THR A 77 7.63 1.74 -19.35
CA THR A 77 6.61 0.70 -19.38
C THR A 77 7.12 -0.59 -20.00
N TYR A 78 6.52 -1.73 -19.65
CA TYR A 78 6.84 -3.04 -20.20
C TYR A 78 5.58 -3.87 -20.51
N ASN A 79 4.73 -4.11 -19.49
CA ASN A 79 3.52 -4.94 -19.60
C ASN A 79 2.35 -4.40 -18.76
N GLU A 80 2.44 -3.14 -18.33
CA GLU A 80 1.36 -2.48 -17.61
C GLU A 80 0.13 -2.31 -18.52
N PRO A 81 -1.10 -2.41 -17.96
CA PRO A 81 -2.33 -2.19 -18.72
C PRO A 81 -2.36 -0.81 -19.40
N VAL A 82 -2.84 -0.77 -20.65
CA VAL A 82 -2.93 0.47 -21.44
C VAL A 82 -3.73 1.56 -20.73
N ASP A 83 -4.85 1.20 -20.08
CA ASP A 83 -5.67 2.16 -19.31
C ASP A 83 -4.89 2.81 -18.15
N LEU A 84 -3.97 2.04 -17.51
CA LEU A 84 -3.12 2.57 -16.46
C LEU A 84 -2.11 3.57 -17.02
N LEU A 85 -1.50 3.23 -18.15
CA LEU A 85 -0.55 4.08 -18.85
C LEU A 85 -1.21 5.34 -19.40
N LYS A 86 -2.41 5.25 -20.02
CA LYS A 86 -3.20 6.39 -20.49
C LYS A 86 -3.41 7.42 -19.41
N ARG A 87 -3.73 6.99 -18.21
CA ARG A 87 -3.92 7.84 -17.03
C ARG A 87 -2.67 8.64 -16.68
N THR A 88 -1.52 7.96 -16.68
CA THR A 88 -0.23 8.59 -16.37
C THR A 88 0.18 9.58 -17.44
N ILE A 89 0.01 9.25 -18.74
CA ILE A 89 0.32 10.15 -19.86
C ILE A 89 -0.56 11.40 -19.80
N VAL A 90 -1.89 11.24 -19.67
CA VAL A 90 -2.82 12.39 -19.60
C VAL A 90 -2.51 13.27 -18.40
N ALA A 91 -2.19 12.69 -17.24
CA ALA A 91 -1.79 13.48 -16.08
C ALA A 91 -0.46 14.22 -16.30
N ALA A 92 0.48 13.65 -17.06
CA ALA A 92 1.73 14.31 -17.43
C ALA A 92 1.49 15.47 -18.39
N GLN A 93 0.54 15.38 -19.32
CA GLN A 93 0.11 16.47 -20.20
C GLN A 93 -0.58 17.63 -19.44
N LEU A 94 -1.14 17.36 -18.26
CA LEU A 94 -1.78 18.36 -17.40
C LEU A 94 -0.80 19.07 -16.43
N ILE A 95 0.50 18.79 -16.50
CA ILE A 95 1.51 19.48 -15.68
C ILE A 95 1.55 20.96 -16.05
N ASP A 96 1.47 21.83 -15.02
CA ASP A 96 1.50 23.27 -15.19
C ASP A 96 2.93 23.77 -15.47
N TYR A 97 3.31 23.67 -16.76
CA TYR A 97 4.58 24.11 -17.35
C TYR A 97 4.35 24.50 -18.83
N PRO A 98 5.14 25.40 -19.43
CA PRO A 98 4.93 25.78 -20.84
C PRO A 98 5.05 24.58 -21.78
N ASP A 99 4.05 24.35 -22.63
CA ASP A 99 3.93 23.17 -23.50
C ASP A 99 5.12 22.97 -24.45
N ASN A 100 5.75 24.09 -24.87
CA ASN A 100 6.90 24.07 -25.78
C ASN A 100 8.24 23.79 -25.05
N LEU A 101 8.23 23.61 -23.74
CA LEU A 101 9.43 23.38 -22.92
C LEU A 101 9.48 22.00 -22.30
N TYR A 102 8.52 21.11 -22.58
CA TYR A 102 8.62 19.72 -22.13
C TYR A 102 8.08 18.75 -23.18
N GLU A 103 8.64 17.55 -23.18
CA GLU A 103 8.22 16.44 -24.01
C GLU A 103 7.93 15.21 -23.15
N ILE A 104 6.99 14.37 -23.61
CA ILE A 104 6.62 13.13 -22.95
C ILE A 104 7.05 11.96 -23.85
N LEU A 105 7.95 11.10 -23.32
CA LEU A 105 8.48 9.95 -24.03
C LEU A 105 8.04 8.67 -23.30
N VAL A 106 7.21 7.87 -23.97
CA VAL A 106 6.76 6.56 -23.48
C VAL A 106 7.77 5.51 -23.92
N CYS A 107 8.60 5.07 -22.97
CA CYS A 107 9.69 4.12 -23.20
C CYS A 107 9.17 2.69 -23.04
N ASP A 108 8.71 2.06 -24.14
CA ASP A 108 8.03 0.76 -24.13
C ASP A 108 8.94 -0.41 -24.48
N ASP A 109 9.48 -1.08 -23.47
CA ASP A 109 10.24 -2.34 -23.61
C ASP A 109 9.36 -3.53 -24.07
N GLY A 110 8.04 -3.38 -24.04
CA GLY A 110 7.08 -4.36 -24.55
C GLY A 110 6.89 -4.32 -26.05
N ARG A 111 7.26 -3.23 -26.72
CA ARG A 111 7.06 -3.00 -28.17
C ARG A 111 5.63 -3.24 -28.60
N ARG A 112 4.69 -2.71 -27.84
CA ARG A 112 3.26 -3.01 -27.92
C ARG A 112 2.57 -2.09 -28.91
N GLU A 113 1.79 -2.67 -29.81
CA GLU A 113 1.04 -1.93 -30.82
C GLU A 113 -0.09 -1.07 -30.21
N ASP A 114 -0.75 -1.58 -29.17
CA ASP A 114 -1.78 -0.83 -28.44
C ASP A 114 -1.22 0.39 -27.70
N VAL A 115 0.04 0.33 -27.25
CA VAL A 115 0.75 1.48 -26.65
C VAL A 115 1.16 2.47 -27.75
N ARG A 116 1.62 1.99 -28.91
CA ARG A 116 1.94 2.86 -30.05
C ARG A 116 0.73 3.68 -30.47
N LEU A 117 -0.43 3.02 -30.66
CA LEU A 117 -1.69 3.67 -31.02
C LEU A 117 -2.14 4.67 -29.94
N LEU A 118 -1.98 4.34 -28.65
CA LEU A 118 -2.26 5.25 -27.56
C LEU A 118 -1.37 6.51 -27.60
N CYS A 119 -0.08 6.35 -27.89
CA CYS A 119 0.85 7.47 -28.00
C CYS A 119 0.48 8.38 -29.18
N GLU A 120 0.06 7.81 -30.31
CA GLU A 120 -0.45 8.56 -31.46
C GLU A 120 -1.74 9.31 -31.13
N GLU A 121 -2.72 8.64 -30.46
CA GLU A 121 -3.96 9.29 -29.98
C GLU A 121 -3.69 10.49 -29.09
N LEU A 122 -2.71 10.38 -28.18
CA LEU A 122 -2.38 11.40 -27.19
C LEU A 122 -1.29 12.37 -27.66
N ASN A 123 -0.76 12.22 -28.86
CA ASN A 123 0.32 13.03 -29.44
C ASN A 123 1.54 13.12 -28.53
N VAL A 124 2.06 11.95 -28.11
CA VAL A 124 3.30 11.78 -27.32
C VAL A 124 4.26 10.83 -28.01
N HIS A 125 5.55 10.89 -27.69
CA HIS A 125 6.57 10.06 -28.32
C HIS A 125 6.53 8.61 -27.81
N HIS A 126 6.48 7.65 -28.74
CA HIS A 126 6.61 6.22 -28.45
C HIS A 126 8.04 5.76 -28.75
N ILE A 127 8.79 5.40 -27.73
CA ILE A 127 10.19 4.98 -27.82
C ILE A 127 10.28 3.48 -27.59
N THR A 128 10.88 2.76 -28.53
CA THR A 128 11.14 1.32 -28.45
C THR A 128 12.58 1.02 -28.82
N ARG A 129 13.10 -0.12 -28.37
CA ARG A 129 14.45 -0.60 -28.69
C ARG A 129 14.44 -2.07 -29.09
N GLU A 130 15.48 -2.55 -29.74
CA GLU A 130 15.52 -3.92 -30.31
C GLU A 130 15.59 -5.00 -29.23
N ASP A 131 16.31 -4.75 -28.12
CA ASP A 131 16.50 -5.70 -27.03
C ASP A 131 16.05 -5.12 -25.67
N ASN A 132 15.96 -5.99 -24.66
CA ASN A 132 15.58 -5.58 -23.30
C ASN A 132 16.77 -5.71 -22.32
N LYS A 133 18.03 -5.58 -22.82
CA LYS A 133 19.21 -5.64 -21.96
C LYS A 133 19.14 -4.55 -20.88
N HIS A 134 19.53 -4.93 -19.66
CA HIS A 134 19.50 -4.05 -18.49
C HIS A 134 18.12 -3.53 -18.09
N ALA A 135 17.03 -4.15 -18.58
CA ALA A 135 15.66 -3.84 -18.20
C ALA A 135 15.39 -2.31 -18.17
N LYS A 136 14.80 -1.78 -17.09
CA LYS A 136 14.43 -0.36 -17.00
C LYS A 136 15.60 0.60 -17.20
N ALA A 137 16.78 0.33 -16.62
CA ALA A 137 17.96 1.19 -16.81
C ALA A 137 18.37 1.29 -18.27
N GLY A 138 18.40 0.15 -18.98
CA GLY A 138 18.72 0.14 -20.41
C GLY A 138 17.66 0.87 -21.25
N ASN A 139 16.38 0.77 -20.88
CA ASN A 139 15.29 1.49 -21.54
C ASN A 139 15.42 3.01 -21.35
N LEU A 140 15.67 3.45 -20.12
CA LEU A 140 15.89 4.87 -19.83
C LEU A 140 17.17 5.40 -20.48
N ASN A 141 18.25 4.61 -20.57
CA ASN A 141 19.47 5.01 -21.26
C ASN A 141 19.24 5.18 -22.75
N HIS A 142 18.48 4.28 -23.38
CA HIS A 142 18.11 4.45 -24.79
C HIS A 142 17.26 5.71 -25.02
N ALA A 143 16.33 6.01 -24.10
CA ALA A 143 15.56 7.24 -24.18
C ALA A 143 16.44 8.51 -24.04
N LEU A 144 17.51 8.46 -23.23
CA LEU A 144 18.47 9.56 -23.12
C LEU A 144 19.23 9.82 -24.43
N GLU A 145 19.48 8.78 -25.25
CA GLU A 145 20.17 8.90 -26.54
C GLU A 145 19.31 9.59 -27.61
N VAL A 146 17.98 9.52 -27.48
CA VAL A 146 17.02 10.02 -28.49
C VAL A 146 16.25 11.25 -28.03
N SER A 147 16.57 11.81 -26.89
CA SER A 147 15.93 13.00 -26.32
C SER A 147 16.97 14.09 -25.99
N GLU A 148 16.56 15.36 -25.84
CA GLU A 148 17.48 16.50 -25.77
C GLU A 148 17.22 17.47 -24.58
N GLY A 149 16.18 17.25 -23.78
CA GLY A 149 15.81 18.12 -22.67
C GLY A 149 16.93 18.28 -21.62
N GLU A 150 17.13 19.48 -21.14
CA GLU A 150 18.16 19.81 -20.14
C GLU A 150 17.95 19.06 -18.81
N ILE A 151 16.68 18.83 -18.48
CA ILE A 151 16.25 18.10 -17.28
C ILE A 151 15.49 16.84 -17.71
N VAL A 152 15.86 15.71 -17.12
CA VAL A 152 15.23 14.41 -17.39
C VAL A 152 14.41 14.01 -16.18
N VAL A 153 13.14 13.75 -16.37
CA VAL A 153 12.21 13.21 -15.35
C VAL A 153 12.01 11.73 -15.58
N THR A 154 12.11 10.91 -14.54
CA THR A 154 11.78 9.49 -14.61
C THR A 154 10.48 9.18 -13.88
N MET A 155 9.56 8.49 -14.58
CA MET A 155 8.28 8.04 -14.03
C MET A 155 8.03 6.57 -14.37
N ASP A 156 7.45 5.84 -13.42
CA ASP A 156 6.86 4.53 -13.68
C ASP A 156 5.50 4.69 -14.35
N ALA A 157 5.09 3.73 -15.16
CA ALA A 157 3.82 3.74 -15.88
C ALA A 157 2.57 3.89 -14.99
N ASP A 158 2.70 3.63 -13.70
CA ASP A 158 1.63 3.71 -12.71
C ASP A 158 1.79 4.85 -11.69
N MET A 159 2.70 5.78 -11.94
CA MET A 159 2.93 6.97 -11.13
C MET A 159 2.34 8.21 -11.81
N ILE A 160 1.23 8.69 -11.30
CA ILE A 160 0.42 9.78 -11.85
C ILE A 160 0.93 11.11 -11.29
N PRO A 161 1.55 11.99 -12.09
CA PRO A 161 1.99 13.31 -11.63
C PRO A 161 0.79 14.22 -11.37
N LYS A 162 0.98 15.16 -10.46
CA LYS A 162 0.05 16.27 -10.22
C LYS A 162 0.42 17.48 -11.08
N GLU A 163 -0.53 18.35 -11.34
CA GLU A 163 -0.29 19.61 -12.09
C GLU A 163 0.92 20.38 -11.59
N ASN A 164 1.13 20.44 -10.29
CA ASN A 164 2.22 21.19 -9.68
C ASN A 164 3.56 20.43 -9.59
N PHE A 165 3.71 19.29 -10.28
CA PHE A 165 4.91 18.44 -10.17
C PHE A 165 6.19 19.23 -10.45
N LEU A 166 6.32 19.87 -11.61
CA LEU A 166 7.49 20.64 -11.98
C LEU A 166 7.62 21.93 -11.14
N LYS A 167 6.51 22.59 -10.79
CA LYS A 167 6.54 23.79 -9.91
C LYS A 167 7.10 23.53 -8.51
N GLU A 168 6.97 22.31 -8.01
CA GLU A 168 7.48 21.96 -6.68
C GLU A 168 8.89 21.37 -6.70
N THR A 169 9.38 20.91 -7.84
CA THR A 169 10.63 20.14 -7.93
C THR A 169 11.72 20.84 -8.75
N LEU A 170 11.37 21.49 -9.85
CA LEU A 170 12.33 21.99 -10.82
C LEU A 170 13.16 23.18 -10.31
N GLY A 171 12.57 24.03 -9.45
CA GLY A 171 13.25 25.24 -8.96
C GLY A 171 14.61 25.00 -8.30
N TYR A 172 14.83 23.82 -7.71
CA TYR A 172 16.10 23.48 -7.07
C TYR A 172 17.29 23.37 -8.03
N PHE A 173 17.04 23.19 -9.33
CA PHE A 173 18.09 23.19 -10.35
C PHE A 173 18.66 24.57 -10.71
N SER A 174 18.12 25.66 -10.13
CA SER A 174 18.78 26.95 -10.18
C SER A 174 20.16 26.96 -9.49
N ASP A 175 20.36 26.09 -8.47
CA ASP A 175 21.70 25.74 -7.99
C ASP A 175 22.35 24.77 -8.99
N LYS A 176 23.39 25.25 -9.69
CA LYS A 176 24.12 24.47 -10.70
C LYS A 176 24.81 23.22 -10.13
N GLN A 177 24.96 23.11 -8.80
CA GLN A 177 25.53 21.94 -8.13
C GLN A 177 24.49 20.84 -7.87
N VAL A 178 23.19 21.10 -8.02
CA VAL A 178 22.13 20.12 -7.85
C VAL A 178 22.04 19.25 -9.11
N ALA A 179 22.30 17.95 -8.93
CA ALA A 179 22.26 16.96 -10.00
C ALA A 179 20.93 16.22 -10.09
N PHE A 180 20.32 15.88 -8.96
CA PHE A 180 18.98 15.30 -8.99
C PHE A 180 18.12 15.78 -7.83
N VAL A 181 16.80 15.77 -8.09
CA VAL A 181 15.73 16.07 -7.13
C VAL A 181 14.80 14.87 -7.05
N GLN A 182 14.57 14.33 -5.86
CA GLN A 182 13.68 13.20 -5.61
C GLN A 182 12.43 13.67 -4.86
N ALA A 183 11.26 13.32 -5.37
CA ALA A 183 10.00 13.40 -4.63
C ALA A 183 9.53 12.01 -4.15
N PRO A 184 8.74 11.92 -3.06
CA PRO A 184 8.32 10.65 -2.51
C PRO A 184 7.38 9.89 -3.46
N GLN A 185 7.44 8.56 -3.41
CA GLN A 185 6.37 7.73 -3.94
C GLN A 185 5.25 7.65 -2.89
N ALA A 186 4.07 8.09 -3.24
CA ALA A 186 2.85 7.95 -2.44
C ALA A 186 1.85 7.08 -3.19
N PHE A 187 1.03 6.31 -2.46
CA PHE A 187 0.15 5.33 -3.06
C PHE A 187 -1.30 5.64 -2.74
N TYR A 188 -2.16 5.61 -3.75
CA TYR A 188 -3.58 5.93 -3.62
C TYR A 188 -4.44 4.74 -3.18
N ASN A 189 -3.99 3.51 -3.43
CA ASN A 189 -4.68 2.31 -2.98
C ASN A 189 -4.09 1.77 -1.67
N ASP A 190 -4.90 0.98 -0.97
CA ASP A 190 -4.45 0.25 0.21
C ASP A 190 -3.50 -0.89 -0.18
N ASP A 191 -2.35 -0.99 0.50
CA ASP A 191 -1.48 -2.15 0.42
C ASP A 191 -2.14 -3.40 1.04
N PRO A 192 -1.58 -4.62 0.87
CA PRO A 192 -2.18 -5.84 1.41
C PRO A 192 -2.37 -5.83 2.93
N PHE A 193 -1.52 -5.13 3.69
CA PHE A 193 -1.66 -5.01 5.14
C PHE A 193 -2.87 -4.17 5.51
N GLN A 194 -3.01 -3.01 4.87
CA GLN A 194 -4.14 -2.10 5.08
C GLN A 194 -5.45 -2.74 4.60
N PHE A 195 -5.43 -3.28 3.38
CA PHE A 195 -6.62 -3.79 2.71
C PHE A 195 -7.18 -5.02 3.44
N ASN A 196 -6.36 -6.05 3.69
CA ASN A 196 -6.83 -7.30 4.27
C ASN A 196 -7.31 -7.15 5.72
N LEU A 197 -6.73 -6.20 6.47
CA LEU A 197 -7.13 -5.89 7.84
C LEU A 197 -8.28 -4.86 7.94
N PHE A 198 -8.81 -4.35 6.83
CA PHE A 198 -9.79 -3.24 6.81
C PHE A 198 -9.29 -2.00 7.58
N ALA A 199 -8.03 -1.66 7.41
CA ALA A 199 -7.34 -0.64 8.19
C ALA A 199 -6.79 0.52 7.34
N GLY A 200 -7.25 0.70 6.10
CA GLY A 200 -6.77 1.73 5.19
C GLY A 200 -6.92 3.17 5.70
N ASP A 201 -7.94 3.41 6.53
CA ASP A 201 -8.21 4.70 7.16
C ASP A 201 -7.38 4.96 8.44
N ARG A 202 -6.68 3.96 8.98
CA ARG A 202 -6.08 3.99 10.32
C ARG A 202 -4.59 3.68 10.35
N VAL A 203 -4.12 2.90 9.41
CA VAL A 203 -2.73 2.43 9.36
C VAL A 203 -2.09 2.98 8.09
N ASN A 204 -0.84 3.43 8.18
CA ASN A 204 -0.08 3.90 7.02
C ASN A 204 0.25 2.76 6.08
N ASN A 205 0.43 3.10 4.80
CA ASN A 205 1.11 2.23 3.86
C ASN A 205 2.48 1.84 4.43
N GLU A 206 2.87 0.58 4.24
CA GLU A 206 4.12 0.06 4.82
C GLU A 206 5.33 0.85 4.35
N GLN A 207 5.31 1.37 3.12
CA GLN A 207 6.40 2.13 2.50
C GLN A 207 6.50 3.59 2.97
N ASP A 208 5.41 4.20 3.48
CA ASP A 208 5.39 5.62 3.86
C ASP A 208 6.53 6.01 4.79
N PHE A 209 6.94 5.10 5.68
CA PHE A 209 8.01 5.35 6.63
C PHE A 209 9.36 5.58 5.93
N PHE A 210 9.70 4.71 4.97
CA PHE A 210 10.92 4.85 4.18
C PHE A 210 10.81 6.03 3.22
N MET A 211 9.76 6.05 2.39
CA MET A 211 9.62 6.97 1.27
C MET A 211 9.47 8.45 1.67
N ARG A 212 8.98 8.72 2.87
CA ARG A 212 8.67 10.09 3.29
C ARG A 212 9.42 10.55 4.54
N MET A 213 9.68 9.62 5.47
CA MET A 213 10.25 10.01 6.77
C MET A 213 11.76 9.81 6.81
N LEU A 214 12.26 8.67 6.33
CA LEU A 214 13.70 8.40 6.32
C LEU A 214 14.41 9.20 5.23
N GLU A 215 13.88 9.25 4.01
CA GLU A 215 14.51 9.98 2.92
C GLU A 215 14.62 11.50 3.20
N ASP A 216 13.58 12.10 3.81
CA ASP A 216 13.62 13.50 4.27
C ASP A 216 14.78 13.78 5.24
N LYS A 217 15.11 12.81 6.10
CA LYS A 217 16.23 12.95 7.04
C LYS A 217 17.61 12.75 6.39
N LYS A 218 17.69 11.87 5.39
CA LYS A 218 18.94 11.62 4.65
C LYS A 218 19.35 12.81 3.78
N ASP A 219 18.41 13.63 3.34
CA ASP A 219 18.67 14.82 2.52
C ASP A 219 19.68 15.78 3.17
N ARG A 220 19.64 15.94 4.49
CA ARG A 220 20.59 16.77 5.24
C ARG A 220 22.05 16.38 5.02
N PHE A 221 22.31 15.09 4.80
CA PHE A 221 23.66 14.55 4.61
C PHE A 221 24.03 14.40 3.12
N ASN A 222 23.23 14.99 2.24
CA ASN A 222 23.36 14.78 0.79
C ASN A 222 23.36 13.29 0.43
N ALA A 223 22.49 12.51 1.09
CA ALA A 223 22.36 11.06 0.95
C ALA A 223 20.94 10.65 0.53
N THR A 224 20.22 11.56 -0.14
CA THR A 224 18.93 11.25 -0.78
C THR A 224 19.11 10.11 -1.76
N MET A 225 18.30 9.07 -1.63
CA MET A 225 18.36 7.93 -2.53
C MET A 225 17.46 8.19 -3.74
N TYR A 226 17.94 7.89 -4.95
CA TYR A 226 17.06 7.75 -6.09
C TYR A 226 16.25 6.44 -5.92
N ILE A 227 14.93 6.54 -6.03
CA ILE A 227 13.98 5.45 -5.74
C ILE A 227 13.19 4.99 -6.96
N GLY A 228 13.74 5.20 -8.14
CA GLY A 228 13.28 4.66 -9.42
C GLY A 228 12.23 5.49 -10.14
N SER A 229 11.48 6.35 -9.47
CA SER A 229 10.42 7.18 -10.07
C SER A 229 10.29 8.51 -9.35
N ASN A 230 9.55 9.47 -9.93
CA ASN A 230 9.33 10.82 -9.39
C ASN A 230 10.63 11.59 -9.13
N ALA A 231 11.64 11.38 -9.96
CA ALA A 231 12.94 12.01 -9.87
C ALA A 231 13.24 12.82 -11.12
N LEU A 232 13.89 13.96 -10.91
CA LEU A 232 14.39 14.83 -11.96
C LEU A 232 15.91 14.82 -11.91
N PHE A 233 16.56 14.81 -13.07
CA PHE A 233 18.00 14.77 -13.23
C PHE A 233 18.48 15.86 -14.17
N ARG A 234 19.63 16.44 -13.86
CA ARG A 234 20.38 17.25 -14.81
C ARG A 234 21.04 16.35 -15.84
N ARG A 235 20.65 16.47 -17.13
CA ARG A 235 21.11 15.59 -18.22
C ARG A 235 22.61 15.45 -18.30
N ASN A 236 23.33 16.55 -18.34
CA ASN A 236 24.81 16.53 -18.47
C ASN A 236 25.51 15.79 -17.33
N VAL A 237 24.88 15.69 -16.15
CA VAL A 237 25.42 14.89 -15.04
C VAL A 237 25.16 13.41 -15.26
N LEU A 238 23.95 13.03 -15.72
CA LEU A 238 23.67 11.65 -16.09
C LEU A 238 24.65 11.17 -17.17
N GLU A 239 24.83 11.94 -18.23
CA GLU A 239 25.76 11.62 -19.32
C GLU A 239 27.20 11.47 -18.82
N LYS A 240 27.64 12.39 -17.95
CA LYS A 240 28.98 12.36 -17.37
C LYS A 240 29.27 11.07 -16.59
N ILE A 241 28.28 10.55 -15.84
CA ILE A 241 28.45 9.29 -15.08
C ILE A 241 28.18 8.04 -15.91
N GLY A 242 27.85 8.16 -17.20
CA GLY A 242 27.57 7.06 -18.13
C GLY A 242 26.11 6.59 -18.12
N GLY A 243 25.17 7.47 -17.78
CA GLY A 243 23.73 7.19 -17.75
C GLY A 243 23.27 6.52 -16.46
N PHE A 244 22.08 5.92 -16.51
CA PHE A 244 21.56 5.12 -15.42
C PHE A 244 22.37 3.84 -15.23
N ALA A 245 22.71 3.51 -13.98
CA ALA A 245 23.57 2.37 -13.67
C ALA A 245 22.98 1.05 -14.14
N THR A 246 23.78 0.19 -14.73
CA THR A 246 23.33 -1.10 -15.29
C THR A 246 23.96 -2.29 -14.57
N GLY A 247 23.41 -3.50 -14.80
CA GLY A 247 23.98 -4.75 -14.28
C GLY A 247 23.71 -5.04 -12.81
N VAL A 248 22.70 -4.37 -12.22
CA VAL A 248 22.09 -4.64 -10.92
C VAL A 248 20.57 -4.45 -11.03
N ILE A 249 19.82 -5.04 -10.12
CA ILE A 249 18.34 -4.97 -10.14
C ILE A 249 17.86 -3.60 -9.63
N THR A 250 18.53 -2.99 -8.65
CA THR A 250 18.22 -1.66 -8.12
C THR A 250 19.20 -0.63 -8.70
N GLU A 251 19.03 -0.38 -9.98
CA GLU A 251 19.78 0.61 -10.75
C GLU A 251 19.63 2.03 -10.19
N ASP A 252 18.47 2.30 -9.61
CA ASP A 252 18.10 3.56 -8.97
C ASP A 252 19.04 3.90 -7.80
N MET A 253 19.13 3.02 -6.81
CA MET A 253 20.05 3.20 -5.68
C MET A 253 21.48 3.41 -6.15
N ALA A 254 21.93 2.62 -7.15
CA ALA A 254 23.28 2.71 -7.68
C ALA A 254 23.53 4.06 -8.38
N THR A 255 22.61 4.49 -9.24
CA THR A 255 22.68 5.76 -9.98
C THR A 255 22.78 6.95 -9.01
N GLY A 256 21.88 7.02 -8.02
CA GLY A 256 21.90 8.08 -7.00
C GLY A 256 23.22 8.13 -6.23
N MET A 257 23.75 6.97 -5.83
CA MET A 257 25.03 6.86 -5.13
C MET A 257 26.20 7.32 -5.99
N LEU A 258 26.26 6.96 -7.27
CA LEU A 258 27.33 7.34 -8.18
C LEU A 258 27.33 8.84 -8.47
N ILE A 259 26.15 9.47 -8.61
CA ILE A 259 26.03 10.94 -8.73
C ILE A 259 26.63 11.62 -7.50
N GLN A 260 26.29 11.15 -6.29
CA GLN A 260 26.80 11.72 -5.06
C GLN A 260 28.30 11.48 -4.90
N ALA A 261 28.79 10.33 -5.34
CA ALA A 261 30.23 10.00 -5.35
C ALA A 261 31.04 10.91 -6.31
N ASP A 262 30.43 11.39 -7.40
CA ASP A 262 31.03 12.40 -8.29
C ASP A 262 30.99 13.85 -7.71
N GLY A 263 30.50 14.00 -6.48
CA GLY A 263 30.53 15.27 -5.73
C GLY A 263 29.31 16.16 -5.92
N TRP A 264 28.26 15.70 -6.59
CA TRP A 264 27.06 16.47 -6.83
C TRP A 264 26.12 16.53 -5.62
N LYS A 265 25.34 17.61 -5.54
CA LYS A 265 24.27 17.74 -4.55
C LYS A 265 22.99 17.06 -5.03
N THR A 266 22.25 16.54 -4.08
CA THR A 266 20.93 15.94 -4.28
C THR A 266 19.92 16.59 -3.34
N VAL A 267 18.64 16.57 -3.73
CA VAL A 267 17.56 17.22 -2.97
C VAL A 267 16.40 16.27 -2.82
N PHE A 268 15.89 16.13 -1.60
CA PHE A 268 14.62 15.49 -1.34
C PHE A 268 13.51 16.51 -1.10
N VAL A 269 12.44 16.44 -1.90
CA VAL A 269 11.26 17.31 -1.78
C VAL A 269 10.14 16.51 -1.12
N ASN A 270 9.99 16.59 0.20
CA ASN A 270 8.97 15.84 0.94
C ASN A 270 7.55 16.39 0.70
N LYS A 271 7.13 16.43 -0.55
CA LYS A 271 5.77 16.79 -0.99
C LYS A 271 5.23 15.68 -1.90
N VAL A 272 3.95 15.36 -1.74
CA VAL A 272 3.29 14.42 -2.64
C VAL A 272 2.92 15.16 -3.92
N VAL A 273 3.77 15.00 -4.92
CA VAL A 273 3.62 15.61 -6.26
C VAL A 273 3.28 14.58 -7.34
N ALA A 274 3.32 13.29 -6.99
CA ALA A 274 2.83 12.19 -7.81
C ALA A 274 2.27 11.09 -6.89
N VAL A 275 1.34 10.30 -7.41
CA VAL A 275 0.73 9.18 -6.69
C VAL A 275 0.66 7.94 -7.57
N GLY A 276 0.88 6.78 -6.98
CA GLY A 276 0.97 5.53 -7.73
C GLY A 276 0.14 4.40 -7.12
N LEU A 277 0.29 3.23 -7.73
CA LEU A 277 -0.39 2.02 -7.33
C LEU A 277 0.54 1.12 -6.50
N ALA A 278 0.23 0.93 -5.20
CA ALA A 278 0.90 -0.05 -4.36
C ALA A 278 0.57 -1.49 -4.83
N PRO A 279 1.42 -2.47 -4.53
CA PRO A 279 1.10 -3.88 -4.77
C PRO A 279 -0.27 -4.24 -4.18
N GLU A 280 -1.09 -4.92 -4.96
CA GLU A 280 -2.48 -5.21 -4.58
C GLU A 280 -2.63 -6.54 -3.85
N THR A 281 -1.74 -7.52 -4.12
CA THR A 281 -1.72 -8.81 -3.45
C THR A 281 -0.49 -8.98 -2.59
N TYR A 282 -0.60 -9.79 -1.54
CA TYR A 282 0.55 -10.12 -0.69
C TYR A 282 1.68 -10.79 -1.49
N LYS A 283 1.34 -11.63 -2.47
CA LYS A 283 2.30 -12.29 -3.35
C LYS A 283 3.11 -11.29 -4.19
N ASP A 284 2.46 -10.26 -4.73
CA ASP A 284 3.13 -9.25 -5.55
C ASP A 284 3.96 -8.29 -4.68
N LEU A 285 3.50 -8.01 -3.45
CA LEU A 285 4.29 -7.31 -2.45
C LEU A 285 5.60 -8.08 -2.15
N LEU A 286 5.53 -9.39 -1.90
CA LEU A 286 6.72 -10.21 -1.67
C LEU A 286 7.69 -10.20 -2.84
N LYS A 287 7.19 -10.31 -4.09
CA LYS A 287 8.05 -10.23 -5.29
C LYS A 287 8.77 -8.88 -5.39
N GLN A 288 8.06 -7.79 -5.10
CA GLN A 288 8.66 -6.45 -5.10
C GLN A 288 9.78 -6.34 -4.04
N ARG A 289 9.51 -6.81 -2.82
CA ARG A 289 10.51 -6.78 -1.72
C ARG A 289 11.70 -7.71 -1.98
N ASP A 290 11.48 -8.91 -2.52
CA ASP A 290 12.54 -9.84 -2.92
C ASP A 290 13.47 -9.18 -3.94
N ARG A 291 12.91 -8.53 -4.96
CA ARG A 291 13.66 -7.80 -5.98
C ARG A 291 14.51 -6.68 -5.37
N TRP A 292 13.94 -5.86 -4.50
CA TRP A 292 14.67 -4.78 -3.83
C TRP A 292 15.77 -5.30 -2.91
N CYS A 293 15.48 -6.34 -2.13
CA CYS A 293 16.47 -6.99 -1.28
C CYS A 293 17.68 -7.46 -2.08
N ARG A 294 17.44 -8.26 -3.12
CA ARG A 294 18.53 -8.79 -3.96
C ARG A 294 19.30 -7.69 -4.67
N GLY A 295 18.60 -6.71 -5.23
CA GLY A 295 19.21 -5.58 -5.91
C GLY A 295 20.15 -4.79 -5.00
N ASN A 296 19.74 -4.51 -3.76
CA ASN A 296 20.59 -3.80 -2.78
C ASN A 296 21.86 -4.60 -2.43
N ILE A 297 21.76 -5.94 -2.30
CA ILE A 297 22.93 -6.80 -2.10
C ILE A 297 23.85 -6.79 -3.35
N GLN A 298 23.27 -6.76 -4.55
CA GLN A 298 24.04 -6.65 -5.80
C GLN A 298 24.77 -5.32 -5.89
N VAL A 299 24.14 -4.19 -5.48
CA VAL A 299 24.81 -2.88 -5.38
C VAL A 299 25.99 -2.96 -4.43
N MET A 300 25.81 -3.54 -3.22
CA MET A 300 26.91 -3.74 -2.27
C MET A 300 28.08 -4.53 -2.88
N ARG A 301 27.77 -5.52 -3.71
CA ARG A 301 28.81 -6.36 -4.35
C ARG A 301 29.55 -5.61 -5.46
N LYS A 302 28.82 -4.85 -6.30
CA LYS A 302 29.39 -4.17 -7.46
C LYS A 302 29.99 -2.82 -7.11
N TRP A 303 29.32 -2.05 -6.26
CA TRP A 303 29.72 -0.72 -5.81
C TRP A 303 29.61 -0.63 -4.28
N ASN A 304 30.58 -1.24 -3.58
CA ASN A 304 30.60 -1.21 -2.12
C ASN A 304 30.68 0.23 -1.61
N PRO A 305 29.66 0.75 -0.88
CA PRO A 305 29.66 2.14 -0.39
C PRO A 305 30.89 2.50 0.45
N LEU A 306 31.48 1.53 1.16
CA LEU A 306 32.71 1.76 1.95
C LEU A 306 33.92 1.98 1.07
N LYS A 307 33.93 1.49 -0.19
CA LYS A 307 35.09 1.53 -1.11
C LYS A 307 34.92 2.56 -2.22
N VAL A 308 33.71 2.98 -2.55
CA VAL A 308 33.44 3.99 -3.59
C VAL A 308 34.09 5.30 -3.16
N SER A 309 34.99 5.85 -3.99
CA SER A 309 35.60 7.15 -3.77
C SER A 309 34.59 8.28 -3.90
N GLY A 310 34.81 9.42 -3.22
CA GLY A 310 33.98 10.61 -3.29
C GLY A 310 32.81 10.66 -2.31
N LEU A 311 32.34 9.54 -1.78
CA LEU A 311 31.30 9.54 -0.75
C LEU A 311 31.85 10.03 0.60
N SER A 312 31.12 10.91 1.26
CA SER A 312 31.38 11.31 2.65
C SER A 312 31.17 10.14 3.62
N PHE A 313 31.72 10.24 4.83
CA PHE A 313 31.53 9.21 5.86
C PHE A 313 30.05 8.92 6.16
N MET A 314 29.22 9.98 6.28
CA MET A 314 27.79 9.82 6.55
C MET A 314 27.05 9.18 5.37
N GLN A 315 27.37 9.55 4.14
CA GLN A 315 26.79 8.89 2.96
C GLN A 315 27.11 7.39 2.95
N ARG A 316 28.36 7.01 3.22
CA ARG A 316 28.76 5.59 3.32
C ARG A 316 27.95 4.83 4.36
N LEU A 317 27.76 5.40 5.55
CA LEU A 317 26.96 4.80 6.62
C LEU A 317 25.49 4.68 6.22
N LEU A 318 24.90 5.72 5.62
CA LEU A 318 23.49 5.72 5.26
C LEU A 318 23.17 4.76 4.11
N TYR A 319 24.07 4.60 3.12
CA TYR A 319 23.94 3.56 2.10
C TYR A 319 24.13 2.16 2.68
N LEU A 320 25.11 1.97 3.55
CA LEU A 320 25.31 0.69 4.23
C LEU A 320 24.10 0.32 5.10
N ASP A 321 23.49 1.28 5.79
CA ASP A 321 22.25 1.09 6.56
C ASP A 321 21.10 0.61 5.66
N GLY A 322 20.90 1.24 4.50
CA GLY A 322 19.89 0.82 3.52
C GLY A 322 20.09 -0.61 3.02
N ILE A 323 21.33 -1.04 2.82
CA ILE A 323 21.65 -2.41 2.42
C ILE A 323 21.46 -3.39 3.59
N HIS A 324 21.98 -3.04 4.76
CA HIS A 324 21.87 -3.85 5.97
C HIS A 324 20.43 -4.04 6.43
N TYR A 325 19.56 -3.06 6.17
CA TYR A 325 18.13 -3.17 6.47
C TYR A 325 17.54 -4.52 6.04
N TRP A 326 17.95 -5.05 4.90
CA TRP A 326 17.37 -6.30 4.34
C TRP A 326 17.68 -7.55 5.16
N PHE A 327 18.66 -7.50 6.07
CA PHE A 327 18.92 -8.58 7.02
C PHE A 327 17.88 -8.66 8.15
N PHE A 328 16.93 -7.69 8.22
CA PHE A 328 15.88 -7.70 9.22
C PHE A 328 15.11 -9.03 9.26
N GLY A 329 14.94 -9.70 8.13
CA GLY A 329 14.25 -10.98 8.04
C GLY A 329 14.95 -12.07 8.85
N VAL A 330 16.28 -12.13 8.80
CA VAL A 330 17.08 -13.10 9.56
C VAL A 330 16.96 -12.81 11.06
N TYR A 331 17.21 -11.56 11.44
CA TYR A 331 17.11 -11.14 12.84
C TYR A 331 15.71 -11.37 13.42
N LYS A 332 14.67 -11.11 12.60
CA LYS A 332 13.30 -11.30 13.00
C LYS A 332 12.94 -12.76 13.24
N ILE A 333 13.46 -13.67 12.42
CA ILE A 333 13.27 -15.12 12.65
C ILE A 333 13.90 -15.55 13.97
N ILE A 334 15.14 -15.13 14.24
CA ILE A 334 15.82 -15.42 15.50
C ILE A 334 14.98 -14.90 16.67
N TYR A 335 14.49 -13.69 16.57
CA TYR A 335 13.68 -13.04 17.60
C TYR A 335 12.32 -13.70 17.86
N LEU A 336 11.72 -14.26 16.80
CA LEU A 336 10.45 -15.00 16.91
C LEU A 336 10.66 -16.38 17.55
N ILE A 337 11.79 -17.04 17.24
CA ILE A 337 12.07 -18.41 17.67
C ILE A 337 12.65 -18.45 19.09
N SER A 338 13.50 -17.48 19.47
CA SER A 338 14.22 -17.48 20.76
C SER A 338 13.35 -17.73 21.99
N PRO A 339 12.25 -17.02 22.23
CA PRO A 339 11.40 -17.30 23.41
C PRO A 339 10.71 -18.66 23.34
N ILE A 340 10.44 -19.17 22.14
CA ILE A 340 9.84 -20.48 21.93
C ILE A 340 10.85 -21.59 22.29
N LEU A 341 12.13 -21.43 21.92
CA LEU A 341 13.19 -22.39 22.28
C LEU A 341 13.26 -22.59 23.79
N TYR A 342 13.16 -21.49 24.56
CA TYR A 342 13.13 -21.62 26.02
C TYR A 342 11.81 -22.21 26.53
N LEU A 343 10.68 -21.65 26.17
CA LEU A 343 9.40 -22.03 26.76
C LEU A 343 8.94 -23.45 26.36
N VAL A 344 9.30 -23.92 25.16
CA VAL A 344 8.91 -25.25 24.68
C VAL A 344 9.99 -26.30 24.96
N PHE A 345 11.26 -25.98 24.72
CA PHE A 345 12.34 -26.95 24.76
C PHE A 345 13.30 -26.79 25.96
N GLY A 346 13.16 -25.70 26.76
CA GLY A 346 14.04 -25.43 27.89
C GLY A 346 15.44 -24.90 27.51
N ILE A 347 15.65 -24.56 26.21
CA ILE A 347 16.94 -24.07 25.73
C ILE A 347 17.08 -22.58 26.07
N ILE A 348 18.02 -22.24 26.93
CA ILE A 348 18.29 -20.85 27.33
C ILE A 348 19.08 -20.16 26.22
N VAL A 349 18.41 -19.29 25.48
CA VAL A 349 19.05 -18.48 24.41
C VAL A 349 19.67 -17.20 25.00
N LEU A 350 19.06 -16.65 26.04
CA LEU A 350 19.53 -15.46 26.75
C LEU A 350 19.63 -15.75 28.24
N ASN A 351 20.84 -15.78 28.77
CA ASN A 351 21.07 -15.92 30.19
C ASN A 351 21.20 -14.52 30.82
N ALA A 352 20.12 -14.01 31.37
CA ALA A 352 20.07 -12.71 32.02
C ALA A 352 19.34 -12.80 33.34
N THR A 353 19.89 -12.11 34.36
CA THR A 353 19.21 -11.94 35.63
C THR A 353 18.08 -10.92 35.54
N PHE A 354 17.10 -11.00 36.41
CA PHE A 354 15.99 -10.05 36.46
C PHE A 354 16.49 -8.60 36.65
N SER A 355 17.52 -8.37 37.46
CA SER A 355 18.17 -7.07 37.64
C SER A 355 18.80 -6.55 36.36
N SER A 356 19.45 -7.40 35.56
CA SER A 356 20.00 -7.02 34.25
C SER A 356 18.91 -6.60 33.27
N LEU A 357 17.75 -7.27 33.32
CA LEU A 357 16.59 -6.90 32.52
C LEU A 357 16.06 -5.50 32.88
N LEU A 358 15.89 -5.23 34.16
CA LEU A 358 15.40 -3.92 34.64
C LEU A 358 16.37 -2.79 34.28
N LEU A 359 17.67 -3.02 34.42
CA LEU A 359 18.71 -1.99 34.23
C LEU A 359 19.05 -1.71 32.78
N PHE A 360 19.00 -2.70 31.92
CA PHE A 360 19.49 -2.57 30.54
C PHE A 360 18.36 -2.68 29.51
N TRP A 361 17.53 -3.72 29.62
CA TRP A 361 16.52 -3.98 28.61
C TRP A 361 15.33 -3.02 28.67
N ILE A 362 14.77 -2.74 29.87
CA ILE A 362 13.62 -1.84 29.96
C ILE A 362 13.95 -0.44 29.46
N PRO A 363 15.03 0.24 29.89
CA PRO A 363 15.38 1.53 29.36
C PRO A 363 15.61 1.51 27.83
N SER A 364 16.31 0.52 27.31
CA SER A 364 16.52 0.36 25.86
C SER A 364 15.20 0.16 25.10
N PHE A 365 14.30 -0.66 25.63
CA PHE A 365 12.98 -0.87 25.03
C PHE A 365 12.13 0.41 25.04
N LEU A 366 12.08 1.14 26.16
CA LEU A 366 11.34 2.39 26.27
C LEU A 366 11.92 3.48 25.37
N SER A 367 13.24 3.63 25.34
CA SER A 367 13.93 4.56 24.44
C SER A 367 13.57 4.27 22.99
N SER A 368 13.53 3.00 22.62
CA SER A 368 13.13 2.60 21.27
C SER A 368 11.69 2.96 20.90
N GLN A 369 10.76 2.83 21.85
CA GLN A 369 9.37 3.23 21.63
C GLN A 369 9.25 4.74 21.41
N VAL A 370 9.94 5.52 22.25
CA VAL A 370 9.98 6.99 22.14
C VAL A 370 10.60 7.39 20.80
N PHE A 371 11.75 6.81 20.47
CA PHE A 371 12.47 7.06 19.22
C PHE A 371 11.63 6.75 17.98
N ALA A 372 11.03 5.55 17.90
CA ALA A 372 10.15 5.18 16.81
C ALA A 372 8.94 6.11 16.68
N SER A 373 8.38 6.56 17.81
CA SER A 373 7.26 7.51 17.85
C SER A 373 7.67 8.89 17.32
N LEU A 374 8.87 9.37 17.66
CA LEU A 374 9.39 10.66 17.21
C LEU A 374 9.72 10.64 15.71
N ILE A 375 10.43 9.63 15.23
CA ILE A 375 10.77 9.51 13.79
C ILE A 375 9.52 9.37 12.94
N SER A 376 8.57 8.55 13.38
CA SER A 376 7.33 8.33 12.64
C SER A 376 6.32 9.46 12.77
N GLU A 377 6.65 10.56 13.46
CA GLU A 377 5.71 11.64 13.79
C GLU A 377 4.39 11.10 14.40
N LYS A 378 4.49 10.05 15.22
CA LYS A 378 3.36 9.31 15.81
C LYS A 378 2.42 8.62 14.81
N LYS A 379 2.85 8.48 13.56
CA LYS A 379 2.04 7.85 12.50
C LYS A 379 2.20 6.34 12.42
N ARG A 380 3.30 5.78 12.96
CA ARG A 380 3.58 4.33 12.97
C ARG A 380 4.03 3.89 14.37
N THR A 381 3.46 2.81 14.88
CA THR A 381 3.88 2.21 16.15
C THR A 381 4.86 1.07 15.92
N THR A 382 5.68 0.76 16.92
CA THR A 382 6.60 -0.38 16.88
C THR A 382 5.88 -1.71 16.70
N MET A 383 4.65 -1.84 17.22
CA MET A 383 3.83 -3.03 17.01
C MET A 383 3.46 -3.23 15.53
N TRP A 384 3.10 -2.17 14.81
CA TRP A 384 2.87 -2.29 13.36
C TRP A 384 4.15 -2.63 12.60
N THR A 385 5.29 -2.10 13.03
CA THR A 385 6.60 -2.52 12.50
C THR A 385 6.86 -4.01 12.77
N ASN A 386 6.55 -4.48 14.00
CA ASN A 386 6.64 -5.90 14.33
C ASN A 386 5.78 -6.78 13.41
N VAL A 387 4.55 -6.38 13.11
CA VAL A 387 3.63 -7.10 12.21
C VAL A 387 4.20 -7.15 10.78
N TYR A 388 4.61 -6.03 10.22
CA TYR A 388 5.17 -5.97 8.86
C TYR A 388 6.44 -6.79 8.73
N ASP A 389 7.38 -6.60 9.65
CA ASP A 389 8.64 -7.34 9.67
C ASP A 389 8.39 -8.85 9.85
N SER A 390 7.46 -9.24 10.72
CA SER A 390 7.13 -10.66 10.92
C SER A 390 6.53 -11.28 9.68
N ALA A 391 5.60 -10.59 9.00
CA ALA A 391 4.99 -11.09 7.78
C ALA A 391 6.02 -11.33 6.68
N LEU A 392 6.96 -10.41 6.50
CA LEU A 392 7.96 -10.45 5.44
C LEU A 392 9.19 -11.32 5.78
N ALA A 393 9.46 -11.58 7.07
CA ALA A 393 10.71 -12.18 7.54
C ALA A 393 11.12 -13.48 6.84
N PRO A 394 10.25 -14.49 6.66
CA PRO A 394 10.69 -15.75 6.04
C PRO A 394 11.21 -15.55 4.61
N SER A 395 10.49 -14.75 3.82
CA SER A 395 10.86 -14.48 2.44
C SER A 395 12.10 -13.61 2.33
N MET A 396 12.23 -12.58 3.19
CA MET A 396 13.39 -11.68 3.17
C MET A 396 14.66 -12.35 3.72
N ALA A 397 14.53 -13.20 4.73
CA ALA A 397 15.65 -14.02 5.19
C ALA A 397 16.18 -14.91 4.07
N TRP A 398 15.29 -15.60 3.35
CA TRP A 398 15.70 -16.42 2.21
C TRP A 398 16.31 -15.57 1.09
N ALA A 399 15.72 -14.43 0.74
CA ALA A 399 16.22 -13.55 -0.31
C ALA A 399 17.62 -13.04 0.00
N VAL A 400 17.86 -12.49 1.21
CA VAL A 400 19.15 -11.93 1.60
C VAL A 400 20.24 -13.00 1.71
N LEU A 401 19.94 -14.15 2.33
CA LEU A 401 20.92 -15.23 2.48
C LEU A 401 21.25 -15.88 1.13
N SER A 402 20.25 -16.17 0.30
CA SER A 402 20.48 -16.75 -1.02
C SER A 402 21.25 -15.82 -1.94
N GLU A 403 20.96 -14.51 -1.95
CA GLU A 403 21.72 -13.56 -2.77
C GLU A 403 23.11 -13.34 -2.24
N THR A 404 23.30 -13.32 -0.91
CA THR A 404 24.62 -13.11 -0.31
C THR A 404 25.56 -14.30 -0.54
N PHE A 405 25.08 -15.53 -0.32
CA PHE A 405 25.92 -16.73 -0.30
C PHE A 405 25.80 -17.59 -1.56
N LEU A 406 24.60 -17.75 -2.15
CA LEU A 406 24.38 -18.66 -3.27
C LEU A 406 24.50 -17.99 -4.64
N ARG A 407 24.51 -16.64 -4.70
CA ARG A 407 24.64 -15.86 -5.94
C ARG A 407 23.72 -16.31 -7.06
N GLY A 408 22.46 -16.58 -6.73
CA GLY A 408 21.49 -17.09 -7.70
C GLY A 408 21.20 -16.09 -8.82
N ASN A 409 21.24 -16.51 -10.08
CA ASN A 409 20.75 -15.74 -11.21
C ASN A 409 19.22 -15.71 -11.16
N VAL A 410 18.64 -14.81 -10.39
CA VAL A 410 17.19 -14.62 -10.33
C VAL A 410 16.76 -13.78 -11.54
N LYS A 411 15.89 -14.34 -12.38
CA LYS A 411 15.30 -13.60 -13.49
C LYS A 411 14.46 -12.43 -12.98
N PHE A 412 14.60 -11.29 -13.63
CA PHE A 412 13.77 -10.11 -13.38
C PHE A 412 12.31 -10.42 -13.66
N ASN A 413 11.46 -10.32 -12.62
CA ASN A 413 10.02 -10.52 -12.73
C ASN A 413 9.29 -9.23 -12.37
N VAL A 414 8.54 -8.67 -13.30
CA VAL A 414 7.73 -7.46 -13.08
C VAL A 414 6.55 -7.77 -12.15
N THR A 415 6.25 -6.84 -11.25
CA THR A 415 5.10 -6.91 -10.37
C THR A 415 3.82 -6.65 -11.16
N ARG A 416 2.84 -7.55 -11.11
CA ARG A 416 1.56 -7.35 -11.78
C ARG A 416 0.76 -6.25 -11.11
N LYS A 417 0.02 -5.46 -11.90
CA LYS A 417 -0.83 -4.34 -11.46
C LYS A 417 -2.24 -4.50 -12.03
N GLY A 418 -3.26 -3.91 -11.38
CA GLY A 418 -4.65 -3.98 -11.84
C GLY A 418 -5.29 -5.36 -11.69
N ILE A 419 -4.95 -6.12 -10.64
CA ILE A 419 -5.43 -7.49 -10.45
C ILE A 419 -6.82 -7.49 -9.83
N GLN A 420 -7.77 -8.14 -10.50
CA GLN A 420 -9.08 -8.47 -9.93
C GLN A 420 -9.06 -9.88 -9.35
N THR A 421 -9.63 -10.02 -8.16
CA THR A 421 -9.84 -11.32 -7.53
C THR A 421 -11.30 -11.44 -7.11
N SER A 422 -11.97 -12.54 -7.50
CA SER A 422 -13.39 -12.77 -7.22
C SER A 422 -13.64 -13.47 -5.88
N GLU A 423 -12.66 -14.19 -5.37
CA GLU A 423 -12.82 -15.04 -4.20
C GLU A 423 -11.88 -14.67 -3.07
N ARG A 424 -12.35 -14.94 -1.85
CA ARG A 424 -11.53 -14.85 -0.65
C ARG A 424 -10.69 -16.11 -0.53
N GLN A 425 -9.38 -15.96 -0.35
CA GLN A 425 -8.47 -17.10 -0.19
C GLN A 425 -7.56 -16.95 1.02
N PHE A 426 -7.18 -18.06 1.63
CA PHE A 426 -6.15 -18.10 2.65
C PHE A 426 -4.84 -18.56 2.04
N LEU A 427 -3.75 -17.84 2.30
CA LEU A 427 -2.44 -18.09 1.71
C LEU A 427 -1.67 -19.17 2.50
N TRP A 428 -2.08 -20.43 2.41
CA TRP A 428 -1.51 -21.55 3.17
C TRP A 428 0.01 -21.67 3.07
N ARG A 429 0.57 -21.49 1.87
CA ARG A 429 2.04 -21.60 1.67
C ARG A 429 2.80 -20.47 2.37
N ALA A 430 2.28 -19.26 2.37
CA ALA A 430 2.91 -18.13 3.04
C ALA A 430 2.74 -18.18 4.56
N SER A 431 1.64 -18.76 5.04
CA SER A 431 1.28 -18.80 6.46
C SER A 431 1.94 -19.95 7.24
N GLY A 432 2.47 -20.98 6.57
CA GLY A 432 2.95 -22.22 7.21
C GLY A 432 3.93 -21.96 8.35
N PHE A 433 4.94 -21.13 8.14
CA PHE A 433 5.91 -20.73 9.17
C PHE A 433 5.21 -20.08 10.39
N HIS A 434 4.29 -19.15 10.17
CA HIS A 434 3.60 -18.45 11.24
C HIS A 434 2.58 -19.34 11.98
N ILE A 435 1.96 -20.28 11.28
CA ILE A 435 1.08 -21.28 11.92
C ILE A 435 1.89 -22.15 12.89
N VAL A 436 3.05 -22.65 12.46
CA VAL A 436 3.93 -23.45 13.32
C VAL A 436 4.37 -22.64 14.53
N LEU A 437 4.84 -21.41 14.35
CA LEU A 437 5.22 -20.55 15.47
C LEU A 437 4.04 -20.23 16.40
N GLY A 438 2.85 -20.02 15.84
CA GLY A 438 1.63 -19.81 16.61
C GLY A 438 1.29 -20.99 17.50
N ILE A 439 1.34 -22.22 16.96
CA ILE A 439 1.12 -23.46 17.72
C ILE A 439 2.18 -23.63 18.82
N LEU A 440 3.46 -23.46 18.47
CA LEU A 440 4.55 -23.55 19.45
C LEU A 440 4.45 -22.49 20.53
N SER A 441 4.00 -21.26 20.19
CA SER A 441 3.74 -20.20 21.18
C SER A 441 2.64 -20.62 22.18
N VAL A 442 1.55 -21.21 21.68
CA VAL A 442 0.46 -21.73 22.54
C VAL A 442 0.97 -22.84 23.44
N ILE A 443 1.77 -23.78 22.92
CA ILE A 443 2.39 -24.86 23.72
C ILE A 443 3.30 -24.24 24.80
N GLY A 444 4.15 -23.27 24.45
CA GLY A 444 5.04 -22.60 25.40
C GLY A 444 4.25 -21.87 26.51
N LEU A 445 3.20 -21.13 26.15
CA LEU A 445 2.31 -20.46 27.12
C LEU A 445 1.61 -21.49 28.04
N SER A 446 1.15 -22.61 27.49
CA SER A 446 0.52 -23.69 28.27
C SER A 446 1.51 -24.29 29.28
N ARG A 447 2.79 -24.47 28.88
CA ARG A 447 3.83 -24.96 29.78
C ARG A 447 4.12 -23.98 30.92
N VAL A 448 4.12 -22.67 30.66
CA VAL A 448 4.25 -21.64 31.71
C VAL A 448 3.10 -21.75 32.72
N ILE A 449 1.85 -21.86 32.22
CA ILE A 449 0.69 -22.04 33.11
C ILE A 449 0.83 -23.31 33.94
N LEU A 450 1.25 -24.42 33.33
CA LEU A 450 1.42 -25.71 34.00
C LEU A 450 2.53 -25.64 35.05
N ALA A 451 3.63 -24.92 34.80
CA ALA A 451 4.70 -24.73 35.77
C ALA A 451 4.26 -23.93 37.02
N PHE A 452 3.23 -23.08 36.88
CA PHE A 452 2.63 -22.38 38.04
C PHE A 452 1.61 -23.24 38.78
N VAL A 453 0.84 -24.07 38.07
CA VAL A 453 -0.26 -24.86 38.67
C VAL A 453 0.24 -26.20 39.24
N ALA A 454 1.23 -26.79 38.61
CA ALA A 454 1.81 -28.10 38.98
C ALA A 454 3.35 -28.06 38.82
N PRO A 455 4.06 -27.34 39.71
CA PRO A 455 5.50 -27.13 39.59
C PRO A 455 6.32 -28.45 39.76
N GLU A 456 5.71 -29.50 40.29
CA GLU A 456 6.29 -30.85 40.37
C GLU A 456 6.41 -31.52 39.00
N LEU A 457 5.61 -31.12 38.01
CA LEU A 457 5.65 -31.67 36.66
C LEU A 457 6.61 -30.94 35.75
N ILE A 458 6.68 -29.63 35.88
CA ILE A 458 7.52 -28.75 35.01
C ILE A 458 8.19 -27.71 35.89
N SER A 459 9.54 -27.71 35.87
CA SER A 459 10.35 -26.65 36.48
C SER A 459 10.87 -25.69 35.40
N LEU A 460 10.61 -24.40 35.54
CA LEU A 460 11.14 -23.34 34.70
C LEU A 460 11.94 -22.36 35.57
N ASN A 461 13.09 -21.89 35.08
CA ASN A 461 13.89 -20.89 35.80
C ASN A 461 13.10 -19.56 35.88
N PRO A 462 12.76 -19.05 37.09
CA PRO A 462 11.96 -17.84 37.28
C PRO A 462 12.54 -16.60 36.59
N ASP A 463 13.86 -16.43 36.59
CA ASP A 463 14.55 -15.28 36.01
C ASP A 463 14.39 -15.24 34.47
N SER A 464 14.41 -16.40 33.84
CA SER A 464 14.28 -16.50 32.39
C SER A 464 12.84 -16.53 31.90
N VAL A 465 11.89 -16.98 32.73
CA VAL A 465 10.46 -17.11 32.34
C VAL A 465 9.85 -15.75 31.99
N LEU A 466 10.05 -14.74 32.82
CA LEU A 466 9.37 -13.45 32.67
C LEU A 466 9.69 -12.77 31.33
N ILE A 467 10.98 -12.76 30.95
CA ILE A 467 11.36 -12.12 29.67
C ILE A 467 10.83 -12.93 28.48
N ASN A 468 10.96 -14.26 28.51
CA ASN A 468 10.49 -15.11 27.43
C ASN A 468 8.95 -15.09 27.31
N LEU A 469 8.24 -15.00 28.43
CA LEU A 469 6.79 -14.81 28.47
C LEU A 469 6.38 -13.48 27.83
N PHE A 470 7.05 -12.39 28.18
CA PHE A 470 6.79 -11.10 27.56
C PHE A 470 6.96 -11.18 26.03
N TRP A 471 8.09 -11.72 25.58
CA TRP A 471 8.38 -11.80 24.16
C TRP A 471 7.47 -12.76 23.39
N VAL A 472 7.12 -13.91 23.96
CA VAL A 472 6.20 -14.84 23.28
C VAL A 472 4.82 -14.22 23.16
N LEU A 473 4.33 -13.51 24.17
CA LEU A 473 3.03 -12.80 24.11
C LEU A 473 3.05 -11.67 23.07
N TYR A 474 4.12 -10.85 23.08
CA TYR A 474 4.28 -9.77 22.11
C TYR A 474 4.34 -10.30 20.67
N ASN A 475 5.12 -11.35 20.44
CA ASN A 475 5.25 -11.99 19.13
C ASN A 475 3.95 -12.72 18.72
N PHE A 476 3.27 -13.36 19.65
CA PHE A 476 2.01 -14.07 19.38
C PHE A 476 0.92 -13.14 18.87
N ILE A 477 0.79 -11.93 19.48
CA ILE A 477 -0.12 -10.90 18.96
C ILE A 477 0.26 -10.54 17.53
N GLY A 478 1.54 -10.35 17.24
CA GLY A 478 2.04 -10.09 15.88
C GLY A 478 1.71 -11.22 14.92
N ILE A 479 1.93 -12.48 15.31
CA ILE A 479 1.63 -13.69 14.50
C ILE A 479 0.13 -13.76 14.18
N VAL A 480 -0.74 -13.50 15.15
CA VAL A 480 -2.20 -13.51 14.93
C VAL A 480 -2.58 -12.46 13.86
N LEU A 481 -2.05 -11.24 13.96
CA LEU A 481 -2.31 -10.18 12.97
C LEU A 481 -1.77 -10.57 11.59
N VAL A 482 -0.59 -11.19 11.51
CA VAL A 482 -0.01 -11.70 10.26
C VAL A 482 -0.90 -12.78 9.64
N LEU A 483 -1.40 -13.73 10.43
CA LEU A 483 -2.33 -14.75 9.95
C LEU A 483 -3.64 -14.14 9.42
N MET A 484 -4.13 -13.05 10.05
CA MET A 484 -5.28 -12.30 9.53
C MET A 484 -4.99 -11.63 8.19
N ILE A 485 -3.76 -11.13 7.97
CA ILE A 485 -3.33 -10.54 6.69
C ILE A 485 -3.34 -11.58 5.57
N PHE A 486 -3.00 -12.83 5.88
CA PHE A 486 -3.00 -13.93 4.90
C PHE A 486 -4.40 -14.38 4.45
N PHE A 487 -5.47 -13.86 5.06
CA PHE A 487 -6.81 -13.93 4.50
C PHE A 487 -6.99 -12.85 3.44
N GLU A 488 -6.56 -13.12 2.21
CA GLU A 488 -6.73 -12.17 1.11
C GLU A 488 -8.22 -11.94 0.80
N ARG A 489 -8.57 -10.68 0.75
CA ARG A 489 -9.92 -10.22 0.38
C ARG A 489 -10.05 -10.11 -1.13
N PRO A 490 -11.23 -10.41 -1.70
CA PRO A 490 -11.48 -10.19 -3.10
C PRO A 490 -11.46 -8.70 -3.44
N ARG A 491 -10.88 -8.37 -4.60
CA ARG A 491 -10.88 -7.04 -5.21
C ARG A 491 -11.80 -7.07 -6.43
N TYR A 492 -13.05 -6.63 -6.23
CA TYR A 492 -14.08 -6.68 -7.27
C TYR A 492 -14.03 -5.49 -8.25
N ARG A 493 -13.30 -4.43 -7.90
CA ARG A 493 -13.28 -3.18 -8.68
C ARG A 493 -12.01 -3.12 -9.54
N THR A 494 -12.19 -2.65 -10.77
CA THR A 494 -11.09 -2.36 -11.70
C THR A 494 -10.35 -1.09 -11.33
N ALA A 495 -11.04 -0.10 -10.74
CA ALA A 495 -10.45 1.18 -10.35
C ALA A 495 -10.86 1.56 -8.92
N GLU A 496 -9.95 2.19 -8.23
CA GLU A 496 -10.21 2.78 -6.92
C GLU A 496 -11.19 3.96 -7.07
N ARG A 497 -11.88 4.29 -5.98
CA ARG A 497 -12.78 5.43 -5.90
C ARG A 497 -12.26 6.45 -4.92
N PHE A 498 -12.18 7.67 -5.37
CA PHE A 498 -11.67 8.79 -4.60
C PHE A 498 -12.82 9.59 -4.00
N SER A 499 -12.71 9.92 -2.71
CA SER A 499 -13.69 10.79 -2.04
C SER A 499 -13.52 12.22 -2.54
N VAL A 500 -14.38 12.61 -3.47
CA VAL A 500 -14.37 13.95 -4.08
C VAL A 500 -15.69 14.62 -3.72
N THR A 501 -15.65 15.54 -2.75
CA THR A 501 -16.86 16.28 -2.36
C THR A 501 -16.98 17.53 -3.23
N LYS A 502 -17.72 17.43 -4.34
CA LYS A 502 -17.92 18.51 -5.32
C LYS A 502 -19.41 18.67 -5.62
N ASN A 503 -19.85 19.90 -5.82
CA ASN A 503 -21.20 20.16 -6.31
C ASN A 503 -21.26 19.81 -7.79
N ALA A 504 -22.43 19.31 -8.23
CA ALA A 504 -22.67 18.94 -9.61
C ALA A 504 -24.14 19.20 -9.96
N ALA A 505 -24.42 19.31 -11.24
CA ALA A 505 -25.76 19.31 -11.80
C ALA A 505 -26.04 17.99 -12.50
N MET A 506 -27.16 17.37 -12.20
CA MET A 506 -27.64 16.15 -12.84
C MET A 506 -28.88 16.49 -13.65
N THR A 507 -28.84 16.35 -14.96
CA THR A 507 -29.97 16.59 -15.85
C THR A 507 -30.63 15.26 -16.20
N ILE A 508 -31.95 15.20 -15.96
CA ILE A 508 -32.77 14.06 -16.29
C ILE A 508 -33.84 14.57 -17.26
N LYS A 509 -33.77 14.16 -18.54
CA LYS A 509 -34.60 14.70 -19.64
C LYS A 509 -34.35 16.23 -19.78
N GLU A 510 -35.16 17.06 -19.15
CA GLU A 510 -35.05 18.54 -19.18
C GLU A 510 -34.96 19.13 -17.77
N GLU A 511 -35.11 18.30 -16.73
CA GLU A 511 -35.04 18.75 -15.33
C GLU A 511 -33.61 18.71 -14.80
N VAL A 512 -33.11 19.85 -14.32
CA VAL A 512 -31.79 19.98 -13.70
C VAL A 512 -31.90 19.89 -12.19
N LEU A 513 -31.25 18.88 -11.60
CA LEU A 513 -31.23 18.65 -10.16
C LEU A 513 -29.83 18.95 -9.59
N PRO A 514 -29.72 19.75 -8.53
CA PRO A 514 -28.47 19.92 -7.82
C PRO A 514 -28.11 18.64 -7.07
N VAL A 515 -26.89 18.15 -7.26
CA VAL A 515 -26.38 16.95 -6.63
C VAL A 515 -24.99 17.15 -6.08
N GLN A 516 -24.58 16.30 -5.16
CA GLN A 516 -23.21 16.29 -4.64
C GLN A 516 -22.51 14.99 -5.08
N VAL A 517 -21.33 15.13 -5.70
CA VAL A 517 -20.45 13.98 -5.95
C VAL A 517 -19.83 13.56 -4.62
N ILE A 518 -20.00 12.29 -4.24
CA ILE A 518 -19.42 11.72 -3.02
C ILE A 518 -18.11 11.00 -3.31
N ASP A 519 -18.08 10.19 -4.36
CA ASP A 519 -16.86 9.55 -4.87
C ASP A 519 -16.85 9.51 -6.39
N LEU A 520 -15.65 9.51 -6.94
CA LEU A 520 -15.36 9.60 -8.36
C LEU A 520 -14.23 8.65 -8.74
N ASN A 521 -14.31 8.06 -9.92
CA ASN A 521 -13.19 7.44 -10.63
C ASN A 521 -13.33 7.66 -12.14
N GLU A 522 -12.43 7.15 -12.94
CA GLU A 522 -12.42 7.34 -14.40
C GLU A 522 -13.62 6.73 -15.12
N TYR A 523 -14.33 5.82 -14.47
CA TYR A 523 -15.45 5.07 -15.06
C TYR A 523 -16.81 5.48 -14.52
N GLY A 524 -16.88 6.32 -13.48
CA GLY A 524 -18.16 6.71 -12.91
C GLY A 524 -18.09 7.40 -11.56
N ALA A 525 -19.25 7.79 -11.06
CA ALA A 525 -19.40 8.55 -9.83
C ALA A 525 -20.48 7.97 -8.92
N ARG A 526 -20.42 8.34 -7.64
CA ARG A 526 -21.52 8.22 -6.69
C ARG A 526 -22.00 9.61 -6.31
N LEU A 527 -23.28 9.83 -6.51
CA LEU A 527 -23.95 11.09 -6.30
C LEU A 527 -24.85 11.00 -5.06
N SER A 528 -24.99 12.09 -4.33
CA SER A 528 -25.99 12.26 -3.26
C SER A 528 -26.98 13.35 -3.65
N ILE A 529 -28.25 13.08 -3.42
CA ILE A 529 -29.37 13.95 -3.79
C ILE A 529 -30.26 14.14 -2.57
N ASP A 530 -30.63 15.37 -2.28
CA ASP A 530 -31.49 15.72 -1.14
C ASP A 530 -33.02 15.60 -1.47
N SER A 531 -33.35 15.11 -2.66
CA SER A 531 -34.71 15.18 -3.19
C SER A 531 -35.43 13.83 -3.20
N GLU A 532 -36.67 13.79 -2.75
CA GLU A 532 -37.63 12.69 -2.97
C GLU A 532 -38.09 12.59 -4.46
N LYS A 533 -37.58 13.46 -5.33
CA LYS A 533 -37.99 13.58 -6.74
C LYS A 533 -37.57 12.41 -7.63
N ILE A 534 -36.78 11.46 -7.14
CA ILE A 534 -36.33 10.30 -7.92
C ILE A 534 -37.28 9.10 -7.64
N ASN A 535 -38.50 9.19 -8.07
CA ASN A 535 -39.49 8.08 -7.97
C ASN A 535 -39.68 7.30 -9.28
N LYS A 536 -38.90 7.60 -10.34
CA LYS A 536 -39.03 6.92 -11.64
C LYS A 536 -37.74 6.22 -12.01
N LYS A 537 -37.86 5.17 -12.81
CA LYS A 537 -36.71 4.49 -13.42
C LYS A 537 -35.92 5.48 -14.29
N ILE A 538 -34.64 5.65 -13.98
CA ILE A 538 -33.73 6.55 -14.70
C ILE A 538 -32.63 5.66 -15.26
N ASP A 539 -32.48 5.65 -16.58
CA ASP A 539 -31.43 4.85 -17.24
C ASP A 539 -30.24 5.69 -17.64
N ILE A 540 -30.47 6.91 -18.11
CA ILE A 540 -29.43 7.82 -18.60
C ILE A 540 -29.59 9.20 -17.98
N ILE A 541 -28.50 9.82 -17.63
CA ILE A 541 -28.40 11.20 -17.11
C ILE A 541 -27.27 11.95 -17.81
N GLU A 542 -27.34 13.28 -17.78
CA GLU A 542 -26.21 14.14 -18.05
C GLU A 542 -25.70 14.72 -16.73
N LEU A 543 -24.39 14.60 -16.51
CA LEU A 543 -23.72 15.03 -15.29
C LEU A 543 -22.71 16.13 -15.60
N ALA A 544 -22.87 17.31 -15.01
CA ALA A 544 -21.89 18.39 -15.04
C ALA A 544 -21.32 18.58 -13.63
N ILE A 545 -20.02 18.32 -13.44
CA ILE A 545 -19.35 18.48 -12.15
C ILE A 545 -18.72 19.88 -12.10
N GLN A 546 -19.20 20.73 -11.18
CA GLN A 546 -18.85 22.14 -11.12
C GLN A 546 -19.08 22.81 -12.50
N GLU A 547 -18.08 23.53 -13.00
CA GLU A 547 -18.08 24.18 -14.33
C GLU A 547 -17.45 23.30 -15.43
N GLY A 548 -17.33 22.00 -15.17
CA GLY A 548 -16.73 21.05 -16.10
C GLY A 548 -17.65 20.63 -17.25
N PRO A 549 -17.14 19.87 -18.21
CA PRO A 549 -17.90 19.39 -19.35
C PRO A 549 -19.02 18.47 -18.92
N VAL A 550 -20.12 18.46 -19.69
CA VAL A 550 -21.26 17.56 -19.49
C VAL A 550 -20.86 16.15 -19.88
N ILE A 551 -21.11 15.18 -18.98
CA ILE A 551 -20.78 13.76 -19.15
C ILE A 551 -22.04 12.92 -19.18
N THR A 552 -22.31 12.27 -20.30
CA THR A 552 -23.42 11.31 -20.42
C THR A 552 -23.11 10.08 -19.59
N SER A 553 -24.02 9.74 -18.70
CA SER A 553 -23.81 8.69 -17.70
C SER A 553 -25.00 7.75 -17.61
N GLU A 554 -24.73 6.47 -17.40
CA GLU A 554 -25.71 5.42 -17.21
C GLU A 554 -25.92 5.14 -15.73
N VAL A 555 -27.16 5.16 -15.25
CA VAL A 555 -27.47 4.85 -13.86
C VAL A 555 -27.36 3.34 -13.63
N ARG A 556 -26.55 2.95 -12.68
CA ARG A 556 -26.31 1.54 -12.32
C ARG A 556 -27.05 1.09 -11.09
N TRP A 557 -27.29 1.99 -10.16
CA TRP A 557 -28.06 1.70 -8.95
C TRP A 557 -28.51 2.97 -8.26
N ILE A 558 -29.64 2.87 -7.56
CA ILE A 558 -30.19 3.90 -6.69
C ILE A 558 -30.45 3.27 -5.32
N ASP A 559 -30.06 3.96 -4.22
CA ASP A 559 -30.27 3.44 -2.86
C ASP A 559 -30.47 4.62 -1.88
N LYS A 560 -31.11 4.38 -0.74
CA LYS A 560 -31.26 5.36 0.33
C LYS A 560 -30.17 5.12 1.38
N ASN A 561 -29.41 6.14 1.74
CA ASN A 561 -28.40 6.01 2.78
C ASN A 561 -29.03 5.99 4.18
N LYS A 562 -28.21 5.87 5.23
CA LYS A 562 -28.70 5.81 6.61
C LYS A 562 -29.37 7.11 7.07
N ASP A 563 -28.99 8.22 6.48
CA ASP A 563 -29.43 9.58 6.81
C ASP A 563 -30.68 9.99 5.99
N GLY A 564 -31.21 9.05 5.19
CA GLY A 564 -32.41 9.27 4.37
C GLY A 564 -32.17 9.91 3.01
N LYS A 565 -30.92 10.32 2.69
CA LYS A 565 -30.55 10.88 1.38
C LYS A 565 -30.51 9.79 0.32
N VAL A 566 -30.91 10.13 -0.91
CA VAL A 566 -30.82 9.24 -2.07
C VAL A 566 -29.40 9.25 -2.62
N GLU A 567 -28.81 8.07 -2.77
CA GLU A 567 -27.53 7.89 -3.44
C GLU A 567 -27.73 7.22 -4.80
N VAL A 568 -27.07 7.74 -5.82
CA VAL A 568 -27.09 7.23 -7.20
C VAL A 568 -25.69 6.87 -7.63
N GLY A 569 -25.50 5.63 -8.08
CA GLY A 569 -24.25 5.21 -8.70
C GLY A 569 -24.37 5.26 -10.21
N VAL A 570 -23.50 6.01 -10.86
CA VAL A 570 -23.48 6.18 -12.31
C VAL A 570 -22.20 5.64 -12.92
N ARG A 571 -22.28 5.16 -14.15
CA ARG A 571 -21.16 4.79 -15.01
C ARG A 571 -21.12 5.77 -16.18
N PHE A 572 -19.98 6.36 -16.40
CA PHE A 572 -19.75 7.21 -17.57
C PHE A 572 -19.84 6.35 -18.85
N ARG A 573 -20.44 6.90 -19.88
CA ARG A 573 -20.29 6.38 -21.23
C ARG A 573 -18.92 6.75 -21.79
N GLU A 574 -18.67 6.49 -23.05
CA GLU A 574 -17.40 6.86 -23.67
C GLU A 574 -17.08 8.34 -23.44
N LEU A 575 -15.97 8.59 -22.77
CA LEU A 575 -15.46 9.92 -22.49
C LEU A 575 -14.61 10.37 -23.69
N ASN A 576 -14.87 11.59 -24.19
CA ASN A 576 -13.93 12.24 -25.08
C ASN A 576 -12.68 12.71 -24.29
N GLN A 577 -11.63 13.12 -25.00
CA GLN A 577 -10.36 13.50 -24.39
C GLN A 577 -10.53 14.62 -23.36
N GLN A 578 -11.26 15.67 -23.68
CA GLN A 578 -11.50 16.81 -22.76
C GLN A 578 -12.23 16.38 -21.48
N GLN A 579 -13.22 15.50 -21.60
CA GLN A 579 -13.95 14.94 -20.44
C GLN A 579 -13.04 14.07 -19.59
N TYR A 580 -12.19 13.25 -20.21
CA TYR A 580 -11.25 12.39 -19.52
C TYR A 580 -10.18 13.19 -18.77
N GLU A 581 -9.58 14.18 -19.41
CA GLU A 581 -8.64 15.15 -18.80
C GLU A 581 -9.26 15.84 -17.58
N PHE A 582 -10.49 16.34 -17.72
CA PHE A 582 -11.21 16.98 -16.62
C PHE A 582 -11.42 16.01 -15.44
N ILE A 583 -11.76 14.75 -15.68
CA ILE A 583 -11.92 13.74 -14.64
C ILE A 583 -10.58 13.44 -13.95
N ILE A 584 -9.50 13.24 -14.72
CA ILE A 584 -8.16 13.01 -14.19
C ILE A 584 -7.71 14.19 -13.33
N LYS A 585 -7.87 15.41 -13.84
CA LYS A 585 -7.58 16.64 -13.09
C LYS A 585 -8.38 16.73 -11.80
N THR A 586 -9.68 16.48 -11.85
CA THR A 586 -10.57 16.54 -10.67
C THR A 586 -10.18 15.54 -9.59
N ILE A 587 -9.78 14.33 -9.97
CA ILE A 587 -9.38 13.28 -9.04
C ILE A 587 -8.02 13.59 -8.41
N TYR A 588 -7.00 13.87 -9.24
CA TYR A 588 -5.60 13.86 -8.83
C TYR A 588 -5.05 15.24 -8.43
N SER A 589 -5.80 16.35 -8.60
CA SER A 589 -5.37 17.68 -8.19
C SER A 589 -5.20 17.82 -6.67
N ASP A 590 -6.08 17.20 -5.86
CA ASP A 590 -6.04 17.34 -4.41
C ASP A 590 -5.53 16.06 -3.72
N THR A 591 -4.41 16.21 -3.01
CA THR A 591 -3.80 15.12 -2.24
C THR A 591 -4.74 14.55 -1.16
N LYS A 592 -5.66 15.36 -0.60
CA LYS A 592 -6.64 14.89 0.40
C LYS A 592 -7.64 13.92 -0.21
N ASN A 593 -8.08 14.17 -1.44
CA ASN A 593 -9.00 13.26 -2.15
C ASN A 593 -8.37 11.89 -2.37
N ILE A 594 -7.06 11.87 -2.61
CA ILE A 594 -6.30 10.66 -2.96
C ILE A 594 -5.86 9.88 -1.72
N LEU A 595 -5.23 10.55 -0.76
CA LEU A 595 -4.66 9.88 0.42
C LEU A 595 -5.66 9.76 1.57
N GLY A 596 -6.75 10.56 1.54
CA GLY A 596 -7.76 10.63 2.60
C GLY A 596 -7.24 11.18 3.92
N ASP A 597 -8.15 11.44 4.85
CA ASP A 597 -7.81 11.79 6.23
C ASP A 597 -7.66 10.51 7.06
N LYS A 598 -6.42 10.14 7.39
CA LYS A 598 -6.13 8.95 8.18
C LYS A 598 -6.17 9.26 9.69
N ASN A 599 -6.99 8.52 10.41
CA ASN A 599 -7.10 8.66 11.86
C ASN A 599 -6.21 7.65 12.59
N TYR A 600 -4.92 7.95 12.68
CA TYR A 600 -3.92 7.08 13.32
C TYR A 600 -4.16 6.80 14.81
N LYS A 601 -4.94 7.64 15.51
CA LYS A 601 -5.32 7.38 16.90
C LYS A 601 -6.18 6.13 17.07
N LYS A 602 -6.84 5.68 15.99
CA LYS A 602 -7.67 4.46 15.96
C LYS A 602 -6.91 3.22 15.51
N ALA A 603 -5.61 3.31 15.27
CA ALA A 603 -4.77 2.19 14.81
C ALA A 603 -4.44 1.15 15.90
N GLY A 604 -5.21 1.08 16.98
CA GLY A 604 -5.03 0.10 18.06
C GLY A 604 -5.30 -1.34 17.58
N ILE A 605 -4.59 -2.31 18.17
CA ILE A 605 -4.70 -3.73 17.86
C ILE A 605 -6.12 -4.24 18.06
N TYR A 606 -6.74 -3.93 19.21
CA TYR A 606 -8.11 -4.36 19.53
C TYR A 606 -9.12 -3.87 18.50
N SER A 607 -9.02 -2.59 18.11
CA SER A 607 -9.92 -2.02 17.09
C SER A 607 -9.74 -2.67 15.73
N THR A 608 -8.53 -3.09 15.39
CA THR A 608 -8.21 -3.77 14.13
C THR A 608 -8.75 -5.20 14.14
N VAL A 609 -8.48 -5.98 15.19
CA VAL A 609 -8.97 -7.36 15.33
C VAL A 609 -10.50 -7.40 15.36
N PHE A 610 -11.13 -6.54 16.17
CA PHE A 610 -12.58 -6.45 16.23
C PHE A 610 -13.19 -5.99 14.90
N GLY A 611 -12.57 -4.99 14.27
CA GLY A 611 -12.95 -4.50 12.94
C GLY A 611 -12.89 -5.59 11.88
N PHE A 612 -11.84 -6.39 11.86
CA PHE A 612 -11.67 -7.52 10.96
C PHE A 612 -12.82 -8.51 11.09
N PHE A 613 -13.12 -9.03 12.29
CA PHE A 613 -14.21 -9.99 12.49
C PHE A 613 -15.60 -9.41 12.22
N ARG A 614 -15.81 -8.13 12.51
CA ARG A 614 -17.08 -7.44 12.19
C ARG A 614 -17.27 -7.26 10.71
N GLN A 615 -16.24 -6.91 9.97
CA GLN A 615 -16.33 -6.60 8.53
C GLN A 615 -16.23 -7.85 7.66
N THR A 616 -15.52 -8.90 8.10
CA THR A 616 -15.51 -10.18 7.38
C THR A 616 -16.89 -10.84 7.32
N LYS A 617 -17.78 -10.53 8.27
CA LYS A 617 -19.17 -10.99 8.26
C LYS A 617 -20.07 -10.22 7.28
N LYS A 618 -19.63 -9.04 6.81
CA LYS A 618 -20.39 -8.24 5.83
C LYS A 618 -19.98 -8.69 4.43
N VAL A 619 -20.84 -9.45 3.77
CA VAL A 619 -20.72 -9.68 2.33
C VAL A 619 -21.13 -8.38 1.63
N PRO A 620 -20.30 -7.78 0.77
CA PRO A 620 -20.72 -6.67 -0.06
C PRO A 620 -21.87 -7.17 -0.96
N ALA A 621 -23.08 -6.68 -0.72
CA ALA A 621 -24.16 -6.90 -1.68
C ALA A 621 -23.80 -6.10 -2.95
N ALA A 622 -23.78 -6.75 -4.10
CA ALA A 622 -23.70 -6.04 -5.37
C ALA A 622 -24.93 -5.11 -5.46
N LYS A 623 -24.68 -3.81 -5.48
CA LYS A 623 -25.74 -2.82 -5.71
C LYS A 623 -25.99 -2.80 -7.23
N SER A 624 -27.07 -3.44 -7.65
CA SER A 624 -27.48 -3.48 -9.08
C SER A 624 -28.93 -3.06 -9.26
N ARG A 625 -29.40 -2.13 -8.40
CA ARG A 625 -30.79 -1.73 -8.36
C ARG A 625 -31.01 -0.42 -9.11
N LEU A 626 -31.92 -0.41 -10.05
CA LEU A 626 -32.28 0.77 -10.84
C LEU A 626 -33.44 1.56 -10.22
N LEU A 627 -34.14 0.98 -9.25
CA LEU A 627 -35.27 1.60 -8.54
C LEU A 627 -35.00 1.67 -7.04
N LEU A 628 -35.49 2.74 -6.41
CA LEU A 628 -35.50 2.88 -4.95
C LEU A 628 -36.36 1.76 -4.34
N ARG A 629 -35.80 1.13 -3.29
CA ARG A 629 -36.55 0.21 -2.45
C ARG A 629 -36.87 0.87 -1.13
N GLU A 630 -38.16 0.90 -0.83
CA GLU A 630 -38.58 1.35 0.48
C GLU A 630 -38.35 0.26 1.52
N ARG A 631 -37.75 0.66 2.65
CA ARG A 631 -37.65 -0.24 3.80
C ARG A 631 -39.02 -0.43 4.41
N THR A 632 -39.53 -1.63 4.38
CA THR A 632 -40.80 -1.99 5.02
C THR A 632 -40.53 -3.03 6.11
N LYS A 633 -41.35 -2.99 7.15
CA LYS A 633 -41.43 -4.04 8.17
C LYS A 633 -42.62 -4.96 7.95
N ALA A 634 -43.17 -4.96 6.76
CA ALA A 634 -44.33 -5.75 6.42
C ALA A 634 -44.08 -7.26 6.62
N ARG A 635 -45.13 -7.95 7.03
CA ARG A 635 -45.16 -9.41 7.08
C ARG A 635 -45.90 -9.91 5.85
N GLY A 636 -45.35 -10.92 5.20
CA GLY A 636 -45.96 -11.56 4.04
C GLY A 636 -45.67 -13.05 4.03
N PHE A 637 -46.01 -13.68 2.92
CA PHE A 637 -45.77 -15.08 2.71
C PHE A 637 -45.03 -15.30 1.40
N ILE A 638 -44.17 -16.28 1.38
CA ILE A 638 -43.50 -16.74 0.16
C ILE A 638 -44.03 -18.15 -0.18
N MET A 639 -44.51 -18.32 -1.41
CA MET A 639 -44.87 -19.62 -1.96
C MET A 639 -43.63 -20.19 -2.69
N PHE A 640 -43.22 -21.37 -2.27
CA PHE A 640 -42.12 -22.10 -2.88
C PHE A 640 -42.39 -23.59 -2.89
N LYS A 641 -42.37 -24.23 -4.05
CA LYS A 641 -42.70 -25.66 -4.24
C LYS A 641 -44.05 -26.04 -3.63
N HIS A 642 -45.07 -25.23 -3.89
CA HIS A 642 -46.44 -25.37 -3.37
C HIS A 642 -46.59 -25.27 -1.83
N LEU A 643 -45.54 -24.89 -1.13
CA LEU A 643 -45.55 -24.66 0.31
C LEU A 643 -45.53 -23.16 0.62
N LYS A 644 -46.34 -22.75 1.60
CA LYS A 644 -46.42 -21.37 2.07
C LYS A 644 -45.53 -21.18 3.30
N TYR A 645 -44.56 -20.27 3.20
CA TYR A 645 -43.64 -19.92 4.30
C TYR A 645 -43.87 -18.49 4.72
N SER A 646 -43.82 -18.21 6.01
CA SER A 646 -43.84 -16.85 6.52
C SER A 646 -42.55 -16.11 6.08
N ALA A 647 -42.71 -14.88 5.62
CA ALA A 647 -41.62 -14.00 5.20
C ALA A 647 -41.78 -12.63 5.85
N SER A 648 -40.65 -12.07 6.34
CA SER A 648 -40.60 -10.66 6.69
C SER A 648 -39.99 -9.92 5.52
N ILE A 649 -40.70 -8.96 4.98
CA ILE A 649 -40.27 -8.14 3.86
C ILE A 649 -39.34 -7.06 4.45
N VAL A 650 -38.10 -7.02 3.98
CA VAL A 650 -37.09 -6.08 4.46
C VAL A 650 -37.08 -4.80 3.64
N ASP A 651 -37.23 -4.95 2.34
CA ASP A 651 -37.41 -3.86 1.39
C ASP A 651 -38.29 -4.31 0.21
N LEU A 652 -38.95 -3.38 -0.44
CA LEU A 652 -39.84 -3.60 -1.57
C LEU A 652 -39.65 -2.50 -2.62
N SER A 653 -39.73 -2.86 -3.90
CA SER A 653 -39.79 -1.97 -5.05
C SER A 653 -40.63 -2.63 -6.17
N GLU A 654 -40.94 -1.91 -7.24
CA GLU A 654 -41.62 -2.48 -8.40
C GLU A 654 -40.87 -3.65 -9.06
N GLU A 655 -39.56 -3.68 -9.00
CA GLU A 655 -38.73 -4.73 -9.63
C GLU A 655 -38.33 -5.87 -8.69
N GLY A 656 -38.54 -5.76 -7.38
CA GLY A 656 -38.13 -6.85 -6.50
C GLY A 656 -38.14 -6.52 -5.01
N SER A 657 -37.84 -7.52 -4.20
CA SER A 657 -37.89 -7.46 -2.75
C SER A 657 -36.72 -8.20 -2.11
N GLN A 658 -36.29 -7.72 -0.95
CA GLN A 658 -35.49 -8.51 -0.02
C GLN A 658 -36.38 -9.05 1.08
N ILE A 659 -36.34 -10.34 1.26
CA ILE A 659 -37.12 -11.03 2.28
C ILE A 659 -36.21 -11.75 3.29
N ARG A 660 -36.78 -11.99 4.48
CA ARG A 660 -36.23 -12.88 5.50
C ARG A 660 -37.24 -14.00 5.74
N THR A 661 -36.87 -15.26 5.50
CA THR A 661 -37.74 -16.41 5.60
C THR A 661 -37.01 -17.65 6.15
N LYS A 662 -37.79 -18.66 6.62
CA LYS A 662 -37.26 -19.98 6.95
C LYS A 662 -37.19 -20.93 5.75
N ALA A 663 -37.76 -20.55 4.59
CA ALA A 663 -37.67 -21.36 3.38
C ALA A 663 -36.21 -21.60 2.94
N LYS A 664 -35.89 -22.80 2.52
CA LYS A 664 -34.54 -23.18 2.02
C LYS A 664 -34.44 -22.88 0.52
N LEU A 665 -34.34 -21.58 0.19
CA LEU A 665 -34.28 -21.12 -1.19
C LEU A 665 -32.83 -21.29 -1.76
N LYS A 666 -32.76 -21.38 -3.10
CA LYS A 666 -31.53 -21.36 -3.90
C LYS A 666 -31.63 -20.27 -4.97
N VAL A 667 -30.51 -19.80 -5.48
CA VAL A 667 -30.45 -18.88 -6.62
C VAL A 667 -31.09 -19.58 -7.83
N GLY A 668 -31.97 -18.87 -8.55
CA GLY A 668 -32.71 -19.39 -9.68
C GLY A 668 -34.11 -19.95 -9.30
N ASP A 669 -34.43 -20.13 -8.01
CA ASP A 669 -35.74 -20.62 -7.61
C ASP A 669 -36.85 -19.61 -8.01
N LYS A 670 -37.93 -20.12 -8.63
CA LYS A 670 -39.13 -19.33 -8.93
C LYS A 670 -40.00 -19.33 -7.67
N VAL A 671 -40.48 -18.15 -7.28
CA VAL A 671 -41.23 -17.92 -6.05
C VAL A 671 -42.36 -16.91 -6.28
N SER A 672 -43.43 -17.01 -5.49
CA SER A 672 -44.47 -15.96 -5.39
C SER A 672 -44.41 -15.33 -4.01
N LEU A 673 -44.45 -14.00 -3.94
CA LEU A 673 -44.44 -13.22 -2.71
C LEU A 673 -45.80 -12.53 -2.53
N GLU A 674 -46.52 -12.90 -1.48
CA GLU A 674 -47.78 -12.29 -1.06
C GLU A 674 -47.52 -11.22 -0.01
N VAL A 675 -47.97 -9.98 -0.25
CA VAL A 675 -47.82 -8.83 0.66
C VAL A 675 -49.21 -8.31 1.06
N PRO A 676 -49.73 -8.66 2.25
CA PRO A 676 -51.14 -8.36 2.64
C PRO A 676 -51.45 -6.87 2.80
N GLU A 677 -50.41 -6.04 3.10
CA GLU A 677 -50.60 -4.60 3.36
C GLU A 677 -50.81 -3.76 2.09
N ASN A 678 -50.60 -4.33 0.88
CA ASN A 678 -50.73 -3.66 -0.42
C ASN A 678 -51.81 -4.32 -1.28
N ASN A 679 -53.05 -4.37 -0.82
CA ASN A 679 -54.21 -4.92 -1.58
C ASN A 679 -53.89 -6.22 -2.33
N LEU A 680 -53.46 -7.28 -1.60
CA LEU A 680 -53.26 -8.66 -2.13
C LEU A 680 -52.59 -8.71 -3.53
N VAL A 681 -51.44 -8.10 -3.69
CA VAL A 681 -50.69 -8.21 -4.93
C VAL A 681 -49.70 -9.36 -4.81
N ASP A 682 -49.89 -10.41 -5.62
CA ASP A 682 -48.98 -11.51 -5.75
C ASP A 682 -47.85 -11.11 -6.70
N TYR A 683 -46.64 -11.03 -6.17
CA TYR A 683 -45.41 -10.77 -6.95
C TYR A 683 -44.75 -12.09 -7.34
N PHE A 684 -44.74 -12.43 -8.61
CA PHE A 684 -44.01 -13.57 -9.13
C PHE A 684 -42.56 -13.14 -9.41
N GLY A 685 -41.58 -13.97 -9.03
CA GLY A 685 -40.20 -13.60 -9.24
C GLY A 685 -39.21 -14.76 -9.10
N GLU A 686 -37.97 -14.44 -9.39
CA GLU A 686 -36.84 -15.36 -9.33
C GLU A 686 -35.86 -14.95 -8.24
N VAL A 687 -35.38 -15.91 -7.45
CA VAL A 687 -34.39 -15.68 -6.42
C VAL A 687 -33.03 -15.39 -7.05
N ARG A 688 -32.50 -14.19 -6.87
CA ARG A 688 -31.21 -13.75 -7.42
C ARG A 688 -30.02 -13.96 -6.49
N TRP A 689 -30.26 -13.95 -5.19
CA TRP A 689 -29.25 -14.27 -4.19
C TRP A 689 -29.86 -14.79 -2.90
N VAL A 690 -29.10 -15.61 -2.17
CA VAL A 690 -29.50 -16.15 -0.87
C VAL A 690 -28.35 -16.00 0.11
N LYS A 691 -28.67 -15.52 1.32
CA LYS A 691 -27.72 -15.46 2.45
C LYS A 691 -28.29 -16.27 3.61
N ARG A 692 -27.58 -17.33 4.00
CA ARG A 692 -27.97 -18.19 5.13
C ARG A 692 -27.47 -17.58 6.45
N SER A 693 -28.31 -17.65 7.49
CA SER A 693 -27.98 -17.30 8.88
C SER A 693 -28.49 -18.43 9.78
N ILE A 694 -28.00 -18.48 11.03
CA ILE A 694 -28.28 -19.60 11.97
C ILE A 694 -29.79 -19.88 12.12
N ASN A 695 -30.64 -18.82 12.14
CA ASN A 695 -32.09 -18.98 12.38
C ASN A 695 -32.98 -18.54 11.21
N ASN A 696 -32.43 -17.92 10.14
CA ASN A 696 -33.24 -17.42 9.02
C ASN A 696 -32.37 -17.32 7.75
N ASN A 697 -33.04 -17.40 6.59
CA ASN A 697 -32.43 -17.12 5.30
C ASN A 697 -32.89 -15.75 4.82
N TYR A 698 -31.96 -14.98 4.26
CA TYR A 698 -32.26 -13.77 3.51
C TYR A 698 -32.21 -14.10 2.03
N ALA A 699 -33.16 -13.63 1.24
CA ALA A 699 -33.14 -13.80 -0.20
C ALA A 699 -33.55 -12.49 -0.90
N GLY A 700 -32.92 -12.22 -2.03
CA GLY A 700 -33.32 -11.16 -2.94
C GLY A 700 -34.13 -11.76 -4.10
N ILE A 701 -35.33 -11.27 -4.31
CA ILE A 701 -36.25 -11.69 -5.36
C ILE A 701 -36.30 -10.59 -6.40
N LEU A 702 -36.17 -10.93 -7.67
CA LEU A 702 -36.42 -10.07 -8.81
C LEU A 702 -37.83 -10.43 -9.36
N PHE A 703 -38.71 -9.45 -9.42
CA PHE A 703 -40.07 -9.67 -9.91
C PHE A 703 -40.08 -9.77 -11.43
N LYS A 704 -40.90 -10.64 -11.98
CA LYS A 704 -41.20 -10.75 -13.43
C LYS A 704 -42.55 -10.10 -13.71
N LYS A 705 -42.62 -9.31 -14.79
CA LYS A 705 -43.92 -8.80 -15.27
C LYS A 705 -44.75 -9.98 -15.76
N LYS A 706 -46.08 -9.92 -15.48
CA LYS A 706 -47.07 -10.98 -15.74
C LYS A 706 -47.22 -11.35 -17.25
N ASN A 707 -46.54 -10.66 -18.18
CA ASN A 707 -46.68 -10.81 -19.63
C ASN A 707 -45.52 -11.57 -20.32
N GLU A 708 -44.67 -12.26 -19.59
CA GLU A 708 -43.54 -13.01 -20.19
C GLU A 708 -43.67 -14.55 -20.02
N GLU A 709 -44.84 -15.05 -19.66
CA GLU A 709 -45.12 -16.49 -19.70
C GLU A 709 -46.41 -16.73 -20.50
N GLU A 710 -46.34 -16.75 -21.85
CA GLU A 710 -47.13 -17.53 -22.82
C GLU A 710 -46.16 -18.10 -23.84
#